data_cf4d3cef9ea39ee243de01925dd97ae5
#
_entry.id   cf4d3cef9ea39ee243de01925dd97ae5
#
_cell.length_a   1.000
_cell.length_b   1.000
_cell.length_c   1.000
_cell.angle_alpha   90.00
_cell.angle_beta   90.00
_cell.angle_gamma   90.00
#
_symmetry.space_group_name_H-M   'P 1'
#
loop_
_entity.id
_entity.type
_entity.pdbx_description
1 polymer ?
#
loop_
_entity_poly.entity_id
_entity_poly.type
_entity_poly.pdbx_seq_one_letter_code
_entity_poly.pdbx_strand_id
1 'polypeptide(L)'
;MTIDPETTDITLFVRTSGEEAVRWDRRRIVEALIREAGIDERTAEAISREVEKQIVSSGISLLTTALVRELVDAKLVERGLEQARRLHARLGFPLYDVRQLIFHRNKENANVPHAPEGTSLALVEGIKREYALHDVFTRDVGDAHVYGDLHLHGLGYIDRPYSSFQSLEYLKRFGLKLPHSVTVAGPARHAEVLLAHMVRFGASLQGHFAGVVGWDAVNLSFAPYLTGMGEREVEQFAQMLVYEFSQLTSLRGGQAMFTDIHLYWEVPDFLAGRPAIGPGGKPTGRTYADYGEEVRRFARALMAVFRAGDAEGKPFIFPRPVIHITDAFFRTPGHEAFLSDACGVASAKGNPCFVLDRDGGSRISPCGGPGFDGDHPGIGIDPWKRRCASIQNVTINLPRLGYRCAEDDDKLLSLLGEVTALAAKAHLQKREFVENLLSLGEVGPLAMLAMQNDGGPYLRTADAACLIGIVGLDELVRIRRGQSLHESEQALDFGLAIVGRLREEADRLGGIYGLRFVLEQTPAETTAYRFARLDLKHFSPPSGRYALGDVARGEIYYTNSSHLPPAAKVDPAERIRIEGRFHPFFKAGAVTHIELGNAEPSADRLAGLVVWAFRETQNNQVVFSPEFTLCGGCGSVMRGILERCGRCGSGEVDGLARISQYFSRVSGWNRGKRAELRDRNRNEDAFRNDSL
;
A
#
# COMPACT_ATOMS: atom_id res chain seq x y z
N MET A 1 -14.73 -66.21 23.62
CA MET A 1 -15.14 -64.84 23.25
C MET A 1 -14.50 -64.57 21.91
N THR A 2 -15.24 -64.72 20.85
CA THR A 2 -14.85 -64.38 19.48
C THR A 2 -14.86 -62.86 19.37
N ILE A 3 -13.71 -62.26 19.19
CA ILE A 3 -13.58 -60.85 18.92
C ILE A 3 -14.12 -60.59 17.53
N ASP A 4 -15.18 -59.80 17.44
CA ASP A 4 -15.74 -59.34 16.19
C ASP A 4 -14.72 -58.41 15.53
N PRO A 5 -14.24 -58.70 14.30
CA PRO A 5 -13.18 -57.91 13.66
C PRO A 5 -13.66 -56.54 13.16
N GLU A 6 -14.92 -56.18 13.32
CA GLU A 6 -15.46 -54.88 12.83
C GLU A 6 -15.61 -53.81 13.90
N THR A 7 -15.43 -54.12 15.19
CA THR A 7 -15.45 -53.10 16.27
C THR A 7 -14.20 -53.20 17.11
N THR A 8 -13.23 -52.38 16.81
CA THR A 8 -12.10 -52.10 17.73
C THR A 8 -12.66 -51.30 18.90
N ASP A 9 -12.90 -51.97 20.03
CA ASP A 9 -13.35 -51.34 21.27
C ASP A 9 -12.17 -50.64 21.97
N ILE A 10 -11.60 -49.67 21.26
CA ILE A 10 -10.56 -48.81 21.77
C ILE A 10 -11.27 -47.51 22.20
N THR A 11 -11.33 -47.30 23.52
CA THR A 11 -11.86 -46.07 24.11
C THR A 11 -10.89 -44.91 23.86
N LEU A 12 -10.71 -44.54 22.58
CA LEU A 12 -9.93 -43.41 22.16
C LEU A 12 -10.78 -42.13 22.19
N PHE A 13 -10.24 -41.08 22.74
CA PHE A 13 -10.86 -39.75 22.71
C PHE A 13 -10.01 -38.81 21.85
N VAL A 14 -10.70 -38.02 21.07
CA VAL A 14 -10.09 -36.96 20.24
C VAL A 14 -10.44 -35.62 20.85
N ARG A 15 -9.46 -34.82 21.15
CA ARG A 15 -9.65 -33.40 21.52
C ARG A 15 -9.94 -32.63 20.23
N THR A 16 -11.15 -32.08 20.16
CA THR A 16 -11.56 -31.23 19.03
C THR A 16 -10.93 -29.85 19.12
N SER A 17 -10.95 -29.08 18.02
CA SER A 17 -10.57 -27.67 18.00
C SER A 17 -11.48 -26.77 18.86
N GLY A 18 -12.67 -27.26 19.25
CA GLY A 18 -13.58 -26.62 20.21
C GLY A 18 -13.33 -26.99 21.67
N GLU A 19 -12.16 -27.59 21.98
CA GLU A 19 -11.73 -28.02 23.31
C GLU A 19 -12.55 -29.16 23.95
N GLU A 20 -13.47 -29.77 23.21
CA GLU A 20 -14.25 -30.93 23.65
C GLU A 20 -13.51 -32.24 23.38
N ALA A 21 -13.65 -33.21 24.28
CA ALA A 21 -13.19 -34.55 24.07
C ALA A 21 -14.36 -35.41 23.53
N VAL A 22 -14.24 -35.88 22.31
CA VAL A 22 -15.24 -36.75 21.68
C VAL A 22 -14.68 -38.14 21.48
N ARG A 23 -15.54 -39.15 21.48
CA ARG A 23 -15.12 -40.52 21.16
C ARG A 23 -14.58 -40.56 19.72
N TRP A 24 -13.55 -41.41 19.52
CA TRP A 24 -13.04 -41.72 18.20
C TRP A 24 -14.15 -42.26 17.32
N ASP A 25 -14.29 -41.72 16.13
CA ASP A 25 -15.19 -42.18 15.08
C ASP A 25 -14.50 -42.02 13.72
N ARG A 26 -14.09 -43.13 13.14
CA ARG A 26 -13.44 -43.22 11.85
C ARG A 26 -14.28 -42.63 10.71
N ARG A 27 -15.62 -42.72 10.81
CA ARG A 27 -16.54 -42.18 9.80
C ARG A 27 -16.33 -40.66 9.57
N ARG A 28 -15.93 -39.94 10.59
CA ARG A 28 -15.61 -38.49 10.47
C ARG A 28 -14.48 -38.20 9.50
N ILE A 29 -13.49 -39.11 9.37
CA ILE A 29 -12.44 -38.99 8.36
C ILE A 29 -13.03 -39.18 6.97
N VAL A 30 -13.87 -40.22 6.79
CA VAL A 30 -14.51 -40.47 5.49
C VAL A 30 -15.38 -39.31 5.06
N GLU A 31 -16.22 -38.79 5.94
CA GLU A 31 -17.09 -37.65 5.68
C GLU A 31 -16.27 -36.36 5.34
N ALA A 32 -15.18 -36.12 6.05
CA ALA A 32 -14.31 -35.02 5.77
C ALA A 32 -13.64 -35.13 4.39
N LEU A 33 -13.09 -36.28 4.05
CA LEU A 33 -12.43 -36.53 2.76
C LEU A 33 -13.41 -36.39 1.58
N ILE A 34 -14.63 -36.89 1.71
CA ILE A 34 -15.68 -36.74 0.68
C ILE A 34 -16.07 -35.27 0.54
N ARG A 35 -16.40 -34.60 1.64
CA ARG A 35 -16.91 -33.22 1.65
C ARG A 35 -15.86 -32.21 1.27
N GLU A 36 -14.65 -32.33 1.82
CA GLU A 36 -13.59 -31.29 1.72
C GLU A 36 -12.67 -31.55 0.54
N ALA A 37 -12.35 -32.78 0.23
CA ALA A 37 -11.38 -33.16 -0.79
C ALA A 37 -11.99 -33.82 -2.05
N GLY A 38 -13.32 -34.06 -2.07
CA GLY A 38 -14.00 -34.62 -3.23
C GLY A 38 -13.57 -36.04 -3.58
N ILE A 39 -13.07 -36.81 -2.61
CA ILE A 39 -12.61 -38.20 -2.81
C ILE A 39 -13.82 -39.16 -2.82
N ASP A 40 -13.75 -40.19 -3.63
CA ASP A 40 -14.75 -41.26 -3.62
C ASP A 40 -14.76 -42.03 -2.29
N GLU A 41 -15.93 -42.55 -1.91
CA GLU A 41 -16.17 -43.22 -0.62
C GLU A 41 -15.23 -44.40 -0.39
N ARG A 42 -14.96 -45.20 -1.41
CA ARG A 42 -14.09 -46.38 -1.30
C ARG A 42 -12.65 -46.00 -0.97
N THR A 43 -12.13 -44.96 -1.61
CA THR A 43 -10.77 -44.41 -1.34
C THR A 43 -10.72 -43.75 0.04
N ALA A 44 -11.73 -42.97 0.42
CA ALA A 44 -11.85 -42.36 1.72
C ALA A 44 -11.88 -43.38 2.86
N GLU A 45 -12.64 -44.47 2.70
CA GLU A 45 -12.66 -45.58 3.66
C GLU A 45 -11.31 -46.29 3.78
N ALA A 46 -10.60 -46.52 2.65
CA ALA A 46 -9.29 -47.16 2.69
C ALA A 46 -8.30 -46.31 3.49
N ILE A 47 -8.26 -44.99 3.23
CA ILE A 47 -7.40 -44.01 3.96
C ILE A 47 -7.75 -44.01 5.45
N SER A 48 -9.03 -43.94 5.78
CA SER A 48 -9.47 -43.90 7.18
C SER A 48 -9.07 -45.13 7.99
N ARG A 49 -9.11 -46.35 7.37
CA ARG A 49 -8.64 -47.59 7.99
C ARG A 49 -7.12 -47.59 8.22
N GLU A 50 -6.34 -47.06 7.28
CA GLU A 50 -4.89 -46.97 7.43
C GLU A 50 -4.47 -46.00 8.54
N VAL A 51 -5.15 -44.85 8.61
CA VAL A 51 -4.95 -43.86 9.69
C VAL A 51 -5.30 -44.45 11.05
N GLU A 52 -6.45 -45.11 11.18
CA GLU A 52 -6.84 -45.79 12.41
C GLU A 52 -5.81 -46.84 12.84
N LYS A 53 -5.36 -47.68 11.92
CA LYS A 53 -4.31 -48.67 12.18
C LYS A 53 -3.01 -48.01 12.68
N GLN A 54 -2.62 -46.88 12.07
CA GLN A 54 -1.44 -46.15 12.46
C GLN A 54 -1.57 -45.53 13.87
N ILE A 55 -2.71 -44.93 14.18
CA ILE A 55 -3.01 -44.39 15.51
C ILE A 55 -2.91 -45.46 16.58
N VAL A 56 -3.57 -46.60 16.34
CA VAL A 56 -3.57 -47.73 17.28
C VAL A 56 -2.17 -48.28 17.50
N SER A 57 -1.40 -48.44 16.42
CA SER A 57 -0.05 -49.04 16.49
C SER A 57 0.99 -48.11 17.10
N SER A 58 0.77 -46.80 17.04
CA SER A 58 1.76 -45.80 17.57
C SER A 58 1.61 -45.52 19.06
N GLY A 59 0.55 -46.02 19.72
CA GLY A 59 0.33 -45.85 21.17
C GLY A 59 0.15 -44.39 21.59
N ILE A 60 -0.36 -43.54 20.69
CA ILE A 60 -0.56 -42.12 20.97
C ILE A 60 -1.62 -41.94 22.05
N SER A 61 -1.24 -41.34 23.16
CA SER A 61 -2.12 -41.11 24.31
C SER A 61 -2.99 -39.86 24.20
N LEU A 62 -2.53 -38.86 23.45
CA LEU A 62 -3.24 -37.60 23.24
C LEU A 62 -3.54 -37.41 21.75
N LEU A 63 -4.73 -37.73 21.35
CA LEU A 63 -5.21 -37.58 20.00
C LEU A 63 -5.90 -36.21 19.84
N THR A 64 -5.50 -35.44 18.82
CA THR A 64 -6.14 -34.19 18.46
C THR A 64 -6.64 -34.21 17.02
N THR A 65 -7.65 -33.42 16.71
CA THR A 65 -8.16 -33.31 15.33
C THR A 65 -7.02 -32.87 14.37
N ALA A 66 -6.09 -32.02 14.85
CA ALA A 66 -4.92 -31.60 14.08
C ALA A 66 -4.02 -32.78 13.70
N LEU A 67 -3.65 -33.61 14.68
CA LEU A 67 -2.81 -34.78 14.46
C LEU A 67 -3.48 -35.79 13.50
N VAL A 68 -4.81 -36.02 13.67
CA VAL A 68 -5.56 -36.88 12.77
C VAL A 68 -5.48 -36.35 11.33
N ARG A 69 -5.65 -35.05 11.11
CA ARG A 69 -5.51 -34.45 9.76
C ARG A 69 -4.12 -34.65 9.18
N GLU A 70 -3.06 -34.43 9.96
CA GLU A 70 -1.68 -34.66 9.50
C GLU A 70 -1.44 -36.10 9.04
N LEU A 71 -1.99 -37.09 9.79
CA LEU A 71 -1.90 -38.47 9.39
C LEU A 71 -2.72 -38.78 8.10
N VAL A 72 -3.89 -38.18 7.94
CA VAL A 72 -4.68 -38.27 6.72
C VAL A 72 -3.93 -37.65 5.54
N ASP A 73 -3.36 -36.45 5.72
CA ASP A 73 -2.60 -35.76 4.68
C ASP A 73 -1.39 -36.56 4.24
N ALA A 74 -0.68 -37.22 5.18
CA ALA A 74 0.40 -38.14 4.85
C ALA A 74 -0.06 -39.28 3.95
N LYS A 75 -1.24 -39.88 4.23
CA LYS A 75 -1.82 -40.96 3.41
C LYS A 75 -2.28 -40.49 2.02
N LEU A 76 -2.76 -39.26 1.91
CA LEU A 76 -3.06 -38.62 0.62
C LEU A 76 -1.79 -38.44 -0.24
N VAL A 77 -0.68 -38.01 0.39
CA VAL A 77 0.63 -37.91 -0.28
C VAL A 77 1.14 -39.27 -0.73
N GLU A 78 1.11 -40.31 0.15
CA GLU A 78 1.56 -41.65 -0.17
C GLU A 78 0.81 -42.25 -1.39
N ARG A 79 -0.45 -41.82 -1.60
CA ARG A 79 -1.30 -42.24 -2.73
C ARG A 79 -1.22 -41.37 -3.97
N GLY A 80 -0.38 -40.29 -3.96
CA GLY A 80 -0.28 -39.36 -5.06
C GLY A 80 -1.51 -38.47 -5.27
N LEU A 81 -2.40 -38.35 -4.26
CA LEU A 81 -3.61 -37.54 -4.31
C LEU A 81 -3.35 -36.09 -3.89
N GLU A 82 -2.43 -35.42 -4.61
CA GLU A 82 -1.93 -34.08 -4.26
C GLU A 82 -3.04 -33.02 -4.21
N GLN A 83 -3.97 -33.04 -5.17
CA GLN A 83 -5.07 -32.06 -5.18
C GLN A 83 -6.01 -32.25 -3.99
N ALA A 84 -6.35 -33.48 -3.67
CA ALA A 84 -7.16 -33.80 -2.50
C ALA A 84 -6.48 -33.37 -1.20
N ARG A 85 -5.16 -33.61 -1.08
CA ARG A 85 -4.35 -33.11 0.04
C ARG A 85 -4.41 -31.59 0.17
N ARG A 86 -4.32 -30.86 -0.96
CA ARG A 86 -4.42 -29.38 -0.93
C ARG A 86 -5.77 -28.90 -0.40
N LEU A 87 -6.85 -29.52 -0.80
CA LEU A 87 -8.21 -29.18 -0.34
C LEU A 87 -8.46 -29.60 1.12
N HIS A 88 -7.82 -30.68 1.58
CA HIS A 88 -7.93 -31.17 2.97
C HIS A 88 -6.92 -30.49 3.92
N ALA A 89 -5.92 -29.76 3.39
CA ALA A 89 -4.84 -29.16 4.15
C ALA A 89 -5.34 -28.21 5.26
N ARG A 90 -4.64 -28.25 6.38
CA ARG A 90 -4.83 -27.30 7.47
C ARG A 90 -3.91 -26.10 7.31
N LEU A 91 -4.47 -24.91 7.32
CA LEU A 91 -3.71 -23.66 7.39
C LEU A 91 -3.34 -23.35 8.85
N GLY A 92 -2.14 -22.86 9.09
CA GLY A 92 -1.72 -22.47 10.44
C GLY A 92 -0.23 -22.23 10.59
N PHE A 93 0.16 -21.91 11.84
CA PHE A 93 1.54 -21.64 12.20
C PHE A 93 2.13 -22.76 13.06
N PRO A 94 3.43 -23.11 12.88
CA PRO A 94 4.18 -23.88 13.85
C PRO A 94 4.16 -23.20 15.23
N LEU A 95 4.07 -23.98 16.31
CA LEU A 95 4.04 -23.46 17.68
C LEU A 95 5.25 -22.56 17.98
N TYR A 96 6.41 -22.89 17.44
CA TYR A 96 7.63 -22.09 17.56
C TYR A 96 7.44 -20.68 16.96
N ASP A 97 6.87 -20.58 15.76
CA ASP A 97 6.67 -19.30 15.06
C ASP A 97 5.64 -18.44 15.77
N VAL A 98 4.56 -19.04 16.31
CA VAL A 98 3.60 -18.32 17.17
C VAL A 98 4.30 -17.72 18.39
N ARG A 99 5.18 -18.50 19.04
CA ARG A 99 5.97 -18.02 20.17
C ARG A 99 6.90 -16.86 19.77
N GLN A 100 7.55 -16.94 18.61
CA GLN A 100 8.39 -15.85 18.09
C GLN A 100 7.58 -14.57 17.86
N LEU A 101 6.38 -14.67 17.26
CA LEU A 101 5.50 -13.52 17.01
C LEU A 101 5.01 -12.85 18.29
N ILE A 102 4.77 -13.62 19.38
CA ILE A 102 4.33 -13.10 20.67
C ILE A 102 5.47 -12.37 21.39
N PHE A 103 6.66 -12.97 21.45
CA PHE A 103 7.77 -12.48 22.28
C PHE A 103 8.73 -11.53 21.57
N HIS A 104 8.70 -11.49 20.23
CA HIS A 104 9.62 -10.67 19.46
C HIS A 104 8.88 -9.80 18.45
N ARG A 105 9.34 -8.53 18.33
CA ARG A 105 8.78 -7.59 17.36
C ARG A 105 8.90 -8.13 15.93
N ASN A 106 7.78 -8.15 15.20
CA ASN A 106 7.78 -8.44 13.79
C ASN A 106 8.49 -7.32 13.01
N LYS A 107 9.53 -7.66 12.24
CA LYS A 107 10.32 -6.72 11.44
C LYS A 107 9.87 -6.69 9.96
N GLU A 108 8.94 -7.55 9.57
CA GLU A 108 8.45 -7.59 8.19
C GLU A 108 7.43 -6.48 7.89
N ASN A 109 6.69 -6.03 8.89
CA ASN A 109 5.73 -4.94 8.77
C ASN A 109 5.97 -3.89 9.86
N ALA A 110 6.71 -2.84 9.52
CA ALA A 110 7.04 -1.74 10.43
C ALA A 110 5.82 -0.92 10.88
N ASN A 111 4.67 -1.09 10.20
CA ASN A 111 3.45 -0.33 10.43
C ASN A 111 2.48 -1.00 11.40
N VAL A 112 2.81 -2.20 11.89
CA VAL A 112 2.03 -2.92 12.90
C VAL A 112 2.78 -2.84 14.23
N PRO A 113 2.19 -2.26 15.30
CA PRO A 113 2.82 -2.20 16.60
C PRO A 113 2.94 -3.61 17.20
N HIS A 114 3.98 -3.84 18.01
CA HIS A 114 4.10 -5.06 18.81
C HIS A 114 3.18 -4.97 20.03
N ALA A 115 1.92 -5.32 19.81
CA ALA A 115 0.82 -5.29 20.76
C ALA A 115 -0.05 -6.54 20.56
N PRO A 116 -0.96 -6.89 21.49
CA PRO A 116 -1.85 -8.06 21.33
C PRO A 116 -2.61 -8.08 19.99
N GLU A 117 -3.19 -6.95 19.59
CA GLU A 117 -3.89 -6.82 18.30
C GLU A 117 -2.93 -6.95 17.12
N GLY A 118 -1.73 -6.39 17.21
CA GLY A 118 -0.69 -6.52 16.18
C GLY A 118 -0.24 -7.97 16.00
N THR A 119 -0.09 -8.72 17.09
CA THR A 119 0.21 -10.16 17.06
C THR A 119 -0.92 -10.95 16.43
N SER A 120 -2.17 -10.66 16.83
CA SER A 120 -3.37 -11.28 16.24
C SER A 120 -3.44 -11.01 14.74
N LEU A 121 -3.19 -9.77 14.31
CA LEU A 121 -3.16 -9.39 12.90
C LEU A 121 -2.08 -10.16 12.13
N ALA A 122 -0.86 -10.28 12.66
CA ALA A 122 0.23 -11.01 12.01
C ALA A 122 -0.09 -12.49 11.81
N LEU A 123 -0.74 -13.14 12.78
CA LEU A 123 -1.20 -14.51 12.67
C LEU A 123 -2.29 -14.64 11.59
N VAL A 124 -3.28 -13.75 11.59
CA VAL A 124 -4.35 -13.75 10.60
C VAL A 124 -3.80 -13.50 9.19
N GLU A 125 -2.88 -12.53 9.03
CA GLU A 125 -2.22 -12.24 7.75
C GLU A 125 -1.49 -13.47 7.19
N GLY A 126 -0.77 -14.22 8.04
CA GLY A 126 -0.09 -15.44 7.62
C GLY A 126 -1.03 -16.51 7.12
N ILE A 127 -2.11 -16.78 7.85
CA ILE A 127 -3.14 -17.76 7.46
C ILE A 127 -3.82 -17.35 6.15
N LYS A 128 -4.21 -16.07 6.01
CA LYS A 128 -4.85 -15.57 4.79
C LYS A 128 -3.92 -15.59 3.58
N ARG A 129 -2.60 -15.39 3.78
CA ARG A 129 -1.59 -15.52 2.71
C ARG A 129 -1.55 -16.95 2.16
N GLU A 130 -1.49 -17.95 3.03
CA GLU A 130 -1.54 -19.35 2.62
C GLU A 130 -2.84 -19.67 1.90
N TYR A 131 -3.98 -19.27 2.47
CA TYR A 131 -5.29 -19.44 1.84
C TYR A 131 -5.32 -18.82 0.44
N ALA A 132 -4.85 -17.58 0.28
CA ALA A 132 -4.83 -16.89 -0.99
C ALA A 132 -4.03 -17.65 -2.07
N LEU A 133 -2.86 -18.17 -1.71
CA LEU A 133 -1.99 -18.91 -2.63
C LEU A 133 -2.52 -20.33 -2.95
N HIS A 134 -3.34 -20.90 -2.08
CA HIS A 134 -3.87 -22.25 -2.26
C HIS A 134 -5.24 -22.29 -2.94
N ASP A 135 -6.09 -21.31 -2.68
CA ASP A 135 -7.52 -21.36 -3.05
C ASP A 135 -7.92 -20.22 -4.01
N VAL A 136 -7.47 -18.98 -3.76
CA VAL A 136 -7.88 -17.83 -4.57
C VAL A 136 -7.08 -17.74 -5.88
N PHE A 137 -5.76 -17.96 -5.83
CA PHE A 137 -4.91 -17.91 -7.01
C PHE A 137 -4.65 -19.30 -7.58
N THR A 138 -4.67 -19.39 -8.92
CA THR A 138 -4.23 -20.61 -9.61
C THR A 138 -2.74 -20.86 -9.39
N ARG A 139 -2.34 -22.12 -9.58
CA ARG A 139 -0.97 -22.57 -9.30
C ARG A 139 0.10 -21.73 -10.02
N ASP A 140 -0.10 -21.42 -11.29
CA ASP A 140 0.84 -20.63 -12.09
C ASP A 140 1.05 -19.20 -11.53
N VAL A 141 -0.02 -18.55 -11.06
CA VAL A 141 0.04 -17.24 -10.40
C VAL A 141 0.71 -17.36 -9.03
N GLY A 142 0.35 -18.37 -8.25
CA GLY A 142 0.97 -18.65 -6.95
C GLY A 142 2.47 -18.97 -7.09
N ASP A 143 2.84 -19.85 -8.02
CA ASP A 143 4.23 -20.20 -8.29
C ASP A 143 5.04 -18.99 -8.75
N ALA A 144 4.51 -18.14 -9.64
CA ALA A 144 5.16 -16.92 -10.07
C ALA A 144 5.42 -15.96 -8.90
N HIS A 145 4.51 -15.88 -7.94
CA HIS A 145 4.76 -15.14 -6.70
C HIS A 145 5.86 -15.79 -5.88
N VAL A 146 5.76 -17.10 -5.59
CA VAL A 146 6.71 -17.82 -4.71
C VAL A 146 8.12 -17.78 -5.27
N TYR A 147 8.28 -18.04 -6.57
CA TYR A 147 9.58 -18.01 -7.24
C TYR A 147 10.07 -16.60 -7.53
N GLY A 148 9.20 -15.58 -7.58
CA GLY A 148 9.58 -14.18 -7.66
C GLY A 148 9.59 -13.58 -9.06
N ASP A 149 8.83 -14.13 -9.99
CA ASP A 149 8.52 -13.46 -11.28
C ASP A 149 7.59 -12.27 -11.06
N LEU A 150 6.65 -12.45 -10.12
CA LEU A 150 5.69 -11.46 -9.66
C LEU A 150 5.75 -11.29 -8.13
N HIS A 151 5.23 -10.17 -7.66
CA HIS A 151 4.87 -9.97 -6.26
C HIS A 151 3.40 -9.56 -6.16
N LEU A 152 2.60 -10.41 -5.53
CA LEU A 152 1.21 -10.13 -5.19
C LEU A 152 1.18 -9.36 -3.87
N HIS A 153 0.83 -8.08 -3.91
CA HIS A 153 0.74 -7.27 -2.69
C HIS A 153 -0.51 -7.63 -1.90
N GLY A 154 -0.43 -7.53 -0.58
CA GLY A 154 -1.57 -7.67 0.31
C GLY A 154 -2.16 -9.08 0.37
N LEU A 155 -1.37 -10.14 0.21
CA LEU A 155 -1.85 -11.54 0.32
C LEU A 155 -2.51 -11.82 1.67
N GLY A 156 -2.00 -11.24 2.77
CA GLY A 156 -2.61 -11.34 4.10
C GLY A 156 -3.95 -10.56 4.23
N TYR A 157 -4.27 -9.75 3.23
CA TYR A 157 -5.51 -8.96 3.11
C TYR A 157 -6.29 -9.38 1.86
N ILE A 158 -6.27 -10.67 1.53
CA ILE A 158 -6.91 -11.18 0.31
C ILE A 158 -8.40 -10.84 0.22
N ASP A 159 -9.05 -10.70 1.35
CA ASP A 159 -10.46 -10.36 1.50
C ASP A 159 -10.76 -8.85 1.40
N ARG A 160 -9.75 -8.01 1.07
CA ARG A 160 -9.90 -6.56 0.95
C ARG A 160 -9.41 -6.08 -0.42
N PRO A 161 -10.06 -5.09 -1.07
CA PRO A 161 -9.46 -4.32 -2.14
C PRO A 161 -8.23 -3.56 -1.62
N TYR A 162 -7.41 -3.01 -2.54
CA TYR A 162 -6.08 -2.51 -2.18
C TYR A 162 -6.14 -1.10 -1.57
N SER A 163 -6.68 -0.12 -2.28
CA SER A 163 -6.71 1.27 -1.81
C SER A 163 -7.98 2.00 -2.23
N SER A 164 -8.29 3.07 -1.52
CA SER A 164 -9.43 3.92 -1.85
C SER A 164 -9.08 5.40 -1.75
N PHE A 165 -9.80 6.18 -2.53
CA PHE A 165 -9.71 7.62 -2.52
C PHE A 165 -11.10 8.21 -2.72
N GLN A 166 -11.52 9.13 -1.85
CA GLN A 166 -12.88 9.62 -1.80
C GLN A 166 -12.98 11.10 -1.43
N SER A 167 -14.08 11.70 -1.86
CA SER A 167 -14.49 13.03 -1.43
C SER A 167 -15.22 12.98 -0.08
N LEU A 168 -14.97 13.97 0.77
CA LEU A 168 -15.70 14.17 2.02
C LEU A 168 -17.19 14.53 1.78
N GLU A 169 -17.54 14.93 0.56
CA GLU A 169 -18.90 15.30 0.16
C GLU A 169 -19.92 14.18 0.38
N TYR A 170 -19.47 12.91 0.34
CA TYR A 170 -20.30 11.76 0.68
C TYR A 170 -20.80 11.84 2.13
N LEU A 171 -19.92 12.12 3.08
CA LEU A 171 -20.29 12.24 4.51
C LEU A 171 -21.11 13.51 4.78
N LYS A 172 -20.81 14.60 4.08
CA LYS A 172 -21.61 15.83 4.16
C LYS A 172 -23.06 15.58 3.74
N ARG A 173 -23.27 14.79 2.69
CA ARG A 173 -24.59 14.51 2.11
C ARG A 173 -25.38 13.48 2.91
N PHE A 174 -24.75 12.37 3.32
CA PHE A 174 -25.45 11.21 3.87
C PHE A 174 -25.24 11.02 5.38
N GLY A 175 -24.32 11.77 5.99
CA GLY A 175 -23.93 11.57 7.39
C GLY A 175 -23.09 10.32 7.58
N LEU A 176 -23.05 9.78 8.79
CA LEU A 176 -22.28 8.60 9.17
C LEU A 176 -23.25 7.45 9.52
N LYS A 177 -23.39 6.53 8.58
CA LYS A 177 -24.07 5.25 8.78
C LYS A 177 -23.06 4.14 8.53
N LEU A 178 -22.66 3.43 9.59
CA LEU A 178 -21.73 2.31 9.49
C LEU A 178 -22.52 0.99 9.56
N PRO A 179 -22.20 -0.01 8.75
CA PRO A 179 -22.77 -1.35 8.86
C PRO A 179 -22.55 -1.91 10.27
N HIS A 180 -23.48 -2.73 10.73
CA HIS A 180 -23.47 -3.35 12.07
C HIS A 180 -23.52 -2.33 13.24
N SER A 181 -23.64 -1.04 12.98
CA SER A 181 -23.86 -0.02 14.01
C SER A 181 -25.34 0.19 14.26
N VAL A 182 -25.73 0.16 15.52
CA VAL A 182 -27.11 0.51 15.93
C VAL A 182 -27.36 2.02 15.80
N THR A 183 -26.29 2.82 15.93
CA THR A 183 -26.37 4.29 15.93
C THR A 183 -26.09 4.85 14.55
N VAL A 184 -26.98 5.71 14.07
CA VAL A 184 -26.83 6.46 12.81
C VAL A 184 -26.71 7.93 13.14
N ALA A 185 -25.67 8.60 12.59
CA ALA A 185 -25.52 10.04 12.67
C ALA A 185 -25.94 10.69 11.35
N GLY A 186 -26.83 11.66 11.41
CA GLY A 186 -27.21 12.48 10.25
C GLY A 186 -26.06 13.38 9.77
N PRO A 187 -26.26 14.13 8.66
CA PRO A 187 -25.29 15.10 8.16
C PRO A 187 -24.85 16.10 9.22
N ALA A 188 -23.54 16.31 9.31
CA ALA A 188 -22.92 17.18 10.32
C ALA A 188 -23.40 18.64 10.19
N ARG A 189 -23.56 19.33 11.33
CA ARG A 189 -23.92 20.76 11.38
C ARG A 189 -22.73 21.64 11.79
N HIS A 190 -21.67 21.07 12.33
CA HIS A 190 -20.46 21.74 12.79
C HIS A 190 -19.23 21.10 12.19
N ALA A 191 -18.13 21.85 12.03
CA ALA A 191 -16.89 21.38 11.43
C ALA A 191 -16.30 20.19 12.23
N GLU A 192 -16.31 20.26 13.54
CA GLU A 192 -15.78 19.23 14.44
C GLU A 192 -16.56 17.93 14.33
N VAL A 193 -17.89 18.02 14.13
CA VAL A 193 -18.74 16.83 13.94
C VAL A 193 -18.44 16.19 12.58
N LEU A 194 -18.22 17.00 11.53
CA LEU A 194 -17.82 16.50 10.21
C LEU A 194 -16.45 15.83 10.28
N LEU A 195 -15.50 16.42 11.01
CA LEU A 195 -14.20 15.81 11.27
C LEU A 195 -14.34 14.46 12.00
N ALA A 196 -15.16 14.39 13.03
CA ALA A 196 -15.44 13.14 13.74
C ALA A 196 -16.03 12.06 12.82
N HIS A 197 -16.92 12.45 11.89
CA HIS A 197 -17.44 11.54 10.86
C HIS A 197 -16.32 11.08 9.91
N MET A 198 -15.47 11.99 9.42
CA MET A 198 -14.35 11.70 8.53
C MET A 198 -13.39 10.69 9.15
N VAL A 199 -12.98 10.92 10.39
CA VAL A 199 -12.05 10.07 11.14
C VAL A 199 -12.62 8.65 11.35
N ARG A 200 -13.86 8.54 11.81
CA ARG A 200 -14.53 7.25 12.05
C ARG A 200 -14.78 6.48 10.77
N PHE A 201 -15.23 7.18 9.73
CA PHE A 201 -15.45 6.57 8.42
C PHE A 201 -14.13 6.09 7.81
N GLY A 202 -13.07 6.92 7.83
CA GLY A 202 -11.74 6.54 7.40
C GLY A 202 -11.17 5.35 8.16
N ALA A 203 -11.34 5.35 9.49
CA ALA A 203 -10.92 4.22 10.33
C ALA A 203 -11.67 2.91 9.99
N SER A 204 -12.96 3.00 9.65
CA SER A 204 -13.73 1.86 9.18
C SER A 204 -13.28 1.42 7.78
N LEU A 205 -13.06 2.36 6.84
CA LEU A 205 -12.52 2.06 5.51
C LEU A 205 -11.17 1.37 5.57
N GLN A 206 -10.26 1.77 6.48
CA GLN A 206 -8.96 1.11 6.66
C GLN A 206 -9.12 -0.37 7.07
N GLY A 207 -10.22 -0.73 7.70
CA GLY A 207 -10.58 -2.13 7.96
C GLY A 207 -10.98 -2.91 6.71
N HIS A 208 -11.35 -2.22 5.63
CA HIS A 208 -11.85 -2.79 4.37
C HIS A 208 -10.90 -2.61 3.18
N PHE A 209 -9.79 -1.87 3.35
CA PHE A 209 -8.75 -1.68 2.35
C PHE A 209 -7.39 -2.07 2.92
N ALA A 210 -6.55 -2.68 2.08
CA ALA A 210 -5.21 -3.13 2.50
C ALA A 210 -4.19 -1.99 2.56
N GLY A 211 -4.35 -0.96 1.75
CA GLY A 211 -3.44 0.18 1.59
C GLY A 211 -4.07 1.51 2.00
N VAL A 212 -3.81 2.54 1.21
CA VAL A 212 -4.17 3.94 1.51
C VAL A 212 -5.67 4.18 1.45
N VAL A 213 -6.14 5.00 2.40
CA VAL A 213 -7.47 5.63 2.42
C VAL A 213 -7.28 7.14 2.31
N GLY A 214 -7.32 7.67 1.09
CA GLY A 214 -7.06 9.08 0.79
C GLY A 214 -8.34 9.93 0.73
N TRP A 215 -8.18 11.25 0.93
CA TRP A 215 -9.26 12.22 0.92
C TRP A 215 -8.98 13.36 -0.05
N ASP A 216 -9.89 13.54 -1.01
CA ASP A 216 -9.79 14.59 -2.01
C ASP A 216 -10.35 15.92 -1.50
N ALA A 217 -9.70 17.01 -1.91
CA ALA A 217 -10.18 18.38 -1.73
C ALA A 217 -10.66 18.69 -0.30
N VAL A 218 -9.87 18.27 0.70
CA VAL A 218 -10.28 18.35 2.12
C VAL A 218 -10.55 19.77 2.54
N ASN A 219 -9.68 20.72 2.18
CA ASN A 219 -9.86 22.12 2.54
C ASN A 219 -11.07 22.79 1.84
N LEU A 220 -11.42 22.33 0.63
CA LEU A 220 -12.63 22.78 -0.05
C LEU A 220 -13.90 22.22 0.63
N SER A 221 -13.86 20.95 0.98
CA SER A 221 -15.00 20.29 1.61
C SER A 221 -15.35 20.88 2.97
N PHE A 222 -14.36 21.30 3.75
CA PHE A 222 -14.59 21.99 5.03
C PHE A 222 -14.93 23.46 4.90
N ALA A 223 -14.55 24.16 3.82
CA ALA A 223 -14.70 25.60 3.68
C ALA A 223 -16.11 26.15 4.04
N PRO A 224 -17.24 25.53 3.60
CA PRO A 224 -18.58 25.97 4.00
C PRO A 224 -18.87 25.90 5.51
N TYR A 225 -18.12 25.11 6.26
CA TYR A 225 -18.27 24.95 7.71
C TYR A 225 -17.38 25.91 8.49
N LEU A 226 -16.38 26.53 7.85
CA LEU A 226 -15.42 27.45 8.46
C LEU A 226 -15.84 28.93 8.35
N THR A 227 -16.94 29.19 7.63
CA THR A 227 -17.49 30.55 7.48
C THR A 227 -17.89 31.12 8.84
N GLY A 228 -17.35 32.31 9.16
CA GLY A 228 -17.60 32.99 10.43
C GLY A 228 -16.69 32.58 11.58
N MET A 229 -15.85 31.55 11.42
CA MET A 229 -14.81 31.20 12.40
C MET A 229 -13.66 32.20 12.36
N GLY A 230 -13.14 32.58 13.54
CA GLY A 230 -11.95 33.41 13.65
C GLY A 230 -10.65 32.63 13.30
N GLU A 231 -9.52 33.34 13.10
CA GLU A 231 -8.24 32.73 12.76
C GLU A 231 -7.82 31.62 13.76
N ARG A 232 -7.91 31.90 15.06
CA ARG A 232 -7.56 30.93 16.10
C ARG A 232 -8.45 29.68 16.11
N GLU A 233 -9.71 29.83 15.76
CA GLU A 233 -10.65 28.71 15.67
C GLU A 233 -10.31 27.80 14.49
N VAL A 234 -9.93 28.41 13.35
CA VAL A 234 -9.48 27.66 12.16
C VAL A 234 -8.14 26.96 12.41
N GLU A 235 -7.18 27.62 13.10
CA GLU A 235 -5.92 27.02 13.50
C GLU A 235 -6.14 25.83 14.45
N GLN A 236 -7.01 26.00 15.47
CA GLN A 236 -7.36 24.92 16.38
C GLN A 236 -8.05 23.77 15.66
N PHE A 237 -8.91 24.05 14.69
CA PHE A 237 -9.56 23.04 13.89
C PHE A 237 -8.56 22.27 13.00
N ALA A 238 -7.59 22.98 12.38
CA ALA A 238 -6.51 22.36 11.63
C ALA A 238 -5.67 21.43 12.51
N GLN A 239 -5.34 21.88 13.73
CA GLN A 239 -4.64 21.06 14.72
C GLN A 239 -5.42 19.79 15.08
N MET A 240 -6.73 19.91 15.35
CA MET A 240 -7.58 18.76 15.63
C MET A 240 -7.55 17.74 14.49
N LEU A 241 -7.67 18.18 13.23
CA LEU A 241 -7.64 17.29 12.08
C LEU A 241 -6.33 16.49 12.02
N VAL A 242 -5.19 17.16 12.14
CA VAL A 242 -3.88 16.50 12.03
C VAL A 242 -3.66 15.52 13.19
N TYR A 243 -3.98 15.92 14.43
CA TYR A 243 -3.78 15.07 15.61
C TYR A 243 -4.73 13.85 15.63
N GLU A 244 -5.99 14.02 15.25
CA GLU A 244 -6.94 12.90 15.18
C GLU A 244 -6.43 11.78 14.26
N PHE A 245 -5.96 12.13 13.07
CA PHE A 245 -5.40 11.14 12.15
C PHE A 245 -4.05 10.58 12.61
N SER A 246 -3.19 11.40 13.19
CA SER A 246 -1.84 10.96 13.62
C SER A 246 -1.88 9.94 14.77
N GLN A 247 -2.91 9.99 15.62
CA GLN A 247 -3.03 9.12 16.79
C GLN A 247 -3.83 7.83 16.54
N LEU A 248 -4.56 7.73 15.44
CA LEU A 248 -5.42 6.57 15.15
C LEU A 248 -4.68 5.23 15.13
N THR A 249 -3.43 5.21 14.71
CA THR A 249 -2.60 4.00 14.72
C THR A 249 -2.48 3.40 16.12
N SER A 250 -2.24 4.24 17.11
CA SER A 250 -2.11 3.82 18.51
C SER A 250 -3.44 3.39 19.11
N LEU A 251 -4.54 4.04 18.72
CA LEU A 251 -5.87 3.77 19.29
C LEU A 251 -6.45 2.43 18.82
N ARG A 252 -6.12 1.96 17.61
CA ARG A 252 -6.68 0.72 17.07
C ARG A 252 -5.83 -0.52 17.35
N GLY A 253 -4.57 -0.36 17.77
CA GLY A 253 -3.64 -1.46 18.02
C GLY A 253 -3.27 -2.31 16.80
N GLY A 254 -3.89 -2.05 15.65
CA GLY A 254 -3.69 -2.75 14.38
C GLY A 254 -2.75 -2.02 13.42
N GLN A 255 -2.99 -2.17 12.12
CA GLN A 255 -2.24 -1.48 11.09
C GLN A 255 -2.39 0.04 11.19
N ALA A 256 -1.29 0.77 10.91
CA ALA A 256 -1.32 2.23 10.76
C ALA A 256 -2.40 2.66 9.76
N MET A 257 -3.04 3.79 10.05
CA MET A 257 -3.98 4.38 9.11
C MET A 257 -3.21 5.18 8.06
N PHE A 258 -3.03 4.60 6.89
CA PHE A 258 -2.40 5.28 5.76
C PHE A 258 -3.39 6.29 5.18
N THR A 259 -3.20 7.56 5.48
CA THR A 259 -4.15 8.61 5.08
C THR A 259 -3.44 9.75 4.38
N ASP A 260 -3.94 10.11 3.20
CA ASP A 260 -3.57 11.31 2.47
C ASP A 260 -4.70 12.33 2.54
N ILE A 261 -4.35 13.59 2.70
CA ILE A 261 -5.25 14.73 2.60
C ILE A 261 -4.80 15.62 1.45
N HIS A 262 -5.62 15.72 0.42
CA HIS A 262 -5.33 16.52 -0.75
C HIS A 262 -5.87 17.94 -0.58
N LEU A 263 -5.03 18.92 -0.88
CA LEU A 263 -5.25 20.34 -0.65
C LEU A 263 -5.05 21.12 -1.94
N TYR A 264 -5.91 22.10 -2.16
CA TYR A 264 -5.84 23.03 -3.28
C TYR A 264 -5.74 24.46 -2.76
N TRP A 265 -4.98 25.30 -3.45
CA TRP A 265 -4.94 26.73 -3.18
C TRP A 265 -6.07 27.48 -3.87
N GLU A 266 -6.37 27.09 -5.09
CA GLU A 266 -7.53 27.52 -5.86
C GLU A 266 -8.77 26.64 -5.58
N VAL A 267 -9.91 27.06 -6.11
CA VAL A 267 -11.08 26.18 -6.22
C VAL A 267 -11.05 25.55 -7.62
N PRO A 268 -10.79 24.24 -7.76
CA PRO A 268 -10.63 23.61 -9.06
C PRO A 268 -11.96 23.52 -9.82
N ASP A 269 -11.89 23.54 -11.15
CA ASP A 269 -13.05 23.61 -12.07
C ASP A 269 -14.08 22.50 -11.84
N PHE A 270 -13.66 21.31 -11.42
CA PHE A 270 -14.57 20.19 -11.15
C PHE A 270 -15.50 20.44 -9.96
N LEU A 271 -15.18 21.42 -9.09
CA LEU A 271 -16.02 21.83 -7.95
C LEU A 271 -16.52 23.27 -8.07
N ALA A 272 -15.79 24.17 -8.71
CA ALA A 272 -16.00 25.61 -8.66
C ALA A 272 -17.48 26.02 -8.88
N GLY A 273 -18.10 25.54 -9.95
CA GLY A 273 -19.50 25.84 -10.31
C GLY A 273 -20.55 24.97 -9.61
N ARG A 274 -20.14 24.04 -8.74
CA ARG A 274 -21.07 23.14 -8.06
C ARG A 274 -21.71 23.82 -6.84
N PRO A 275 -23.00 23.59 -6.55
CA PRO A 275 -23.62 24.04 -5.31
C PRO A 275 -22.85 23.48 -4.09
N ALA A 276 -22.40 24.37 -3.21
CA ALA A 276 -21.68 23.96 -2.02
C ALA A 276 -22.65 23.32 -1.00
N ILE A 277 -22.32 22.11 -0.55
CA ILE A 277 -23.01 21.44 0.53
C ILE A 277 -22.43 21.92 1.86
N GLY A 278 -23.29 22.44 2.73
CA GLY A 278 -22.94 23.01 4.02
C GLY A 278 -23.52 22.24 5.21
N PRO A 279 -23.59 22.90 6.38
CA PRO A 279 -24.15 22.36 7.60
C PRO A 279 -25.51 21.69 7.42
N GLY A 280 -25.67 20.48 7.98
CA GLY A 280 -26.89 19.68 7.87
C GLY A 280 -27.08 18.99 6.50
N GLY A 281 -26.07 18.96 5.64
CA GLY A 281 -26.11 18.27 4.34
C GLY A 281 -26.93 18.98 3.27
N LYS A 282 -27.19 20.26 3.45
CA LYS A 282 -28.02 21.09 2.56
C LYS A 282 -27.14 22.00 1.69
N PRO A 283 -27.57 22.33 0.45
CA PRO A 283 -26.96 23.40 -0.32
C PRO A 283 -26.99 24.73 0.46
N THR A 284 -25.86 25.46 0.43
CA THR A 284 -25.73 26.76 1.13
C THR A 284 -26.36 27.93 0.38
N GLY A 285 -26.78 27.71 -0.86
CA GLY A 285 -27.18 28.77 -1.79
C GLY A 285 -26.02 29.44 -2.52
N ARG A 286 -24.77 29.01 -2.24
CA ARG A 286 -23.51 29.45 -2.89
C ARG A 286 -22.85 28.29 -3.61
N THR A 287 -21.91 28.59 -4.49
CA THR A 287 -21.04 27.60 -5.15
C THR A 287 -19.75 27.42 -4.35
N TYR A 288 -18.95 26.38 -4.66
CA TYR A 288 -17.63 26.23 -4.02
C TYR A 288 -16.67 27.36 -4.36
N ALA A 289 -16.78 27.98 -5.54
CA ALA A 289 -15.99 29.15 -5.91
C ALA A 289 -16.14 30.31 -4.92
N ASP A 290 -17.30 30.46 -4.33
CA ASP A 290 -17.61 31.55 -3.37
C ASP A 290 -16.92 31.37 -1.99
N TYR A 291 -16.26 30.23 -1.76
CA TYR A 291 -15.56 29.91 -0.50
C TYR A 291 -14.03 29.93 -0.65
N GLY A 292 -13.52 30.54 -1.71
CA GLY A 292 -12.08 30.55 -2.00
C GLY A 292 -11.19 31.11 -0.87
N GLU A 293 -11.70 32.08 -0.09
CA GLU A 293 -10.95 32.62 1.05
C GLU A 293 -10.87 31.62 2.21
N GLU A 294 -11.96 30.97 2.57
CA GLU A 294 -11.98 29.90 3.58
C GLU A 294 -11.09 28.74 3.18
N VAL A 295 -11.07 28.37 1.88
CA VAL A 295 -10.19 27.33 1.33
C VAL A 295 -8.71 27.67 1.57
N ARG A 296 -8.27 28.88 1.24
CA ARG A 296 -6.90 29.35 1.41
C ARG A 296 -6.52 29.50 2.88
N ARG A 297 -7.42 30.05 3.69
CA ARG A 297 -7.21 30.21 5.13
C ARG A 297 -6.98 28.87 5.81
N PHE A 298 -7.78 27.86 5.48
CA PHE A 298 -7.61 26.52 6.06
C PHE A 298 -6.33 25.83 5.56
N ALA A 299 -5.95 26.00 4.28
CA ALA A 299 -4.69 25.49 3.77
C ALA A 299 -3.47 26.08 4.52
N ARG A 300 -3.48 27.41 4.79
CA ARG A 300 -2.43 28.07 5.60
C ARG A 300 -2.38 27.52 7.02
N ALA A 301 -3.55 27.39 7.66
CA ALA A 301 -3.63 26.86 9.02
C ALA A 301 -3.06 25.42 9.12
N LEU A 302 -3.38 24.55 8.15
CA LEU A 302 -2.80 23.21 8.07
C LEU A 302 -1.27 23.26 7.92
N MET A 303 -0.73 24.12 7.04
CA MET A 303 0.72 24.24 6.88
C MET A 303 1.40 24.73 8.17
N ALA A 304 0.78 25.63 8.92
CA ALA A 304 1.29 26.07 10.23
C ALA A 304 1.39 24.92 11.23
N VAL A 305 0.39 24.03 11.29
CA VAL A 305 0.41 22.83 12.14
C VAL A 305 1.53 21.87 11.72
N PHE A 306 1.66 21.58 10.42
CA PHE A 306 2.74 20.71 9.93
C PHE A 306 4.14 21.30 10.17
N ARG A 307 4.29 22.62 10.13
CA ARG A 307 5.54 23.32 10.46
C ARG A 307 5.91 23.15 11.91
N ALA A 308 4.96 23.32 12.81
CA ALA A 308 5.18 23.12 14.25
C ALA A 308 5.61 21.69 14.57
N GLY A 309 5.01 20.70 13.90
CA GLY A 309 5.16 19.29 14.28
C GLY A 309 4.33 18.95 15.51
N ASP A 310 4.61 17.77 16.12
CA ASP A 310 3.96 17.35 17.36
C ASP A 310 4.46 18.15 18.58
N ALA A 311 4.01 17.79 19.78
CA ALA A 311 4.40 18.48 21.02
C ALA A 311 5.91 18.45 21.32
N GLU A 312 6.68 17.58 20.68
CA GLU A 312 8.14 17.47 20.75
C GLU A 312 8.84 18.00 19.50
N GLY A 313 8.07 18.58 18.55
CA GLY A 313 8.57 19.10 17.28
C GLY A 313 8.87 18.04 16.22
N LYS A 314 8.41 16.79 16.41
CA LYS A 314 8.56 15.70 15.43
C LYS A 314 7.67 15.94 14.21
N PRO A 315 8.11 15.56 13.00
CA PRO A 315 7.24 15.59 11.84
C PRO A 315 6.09 14.60 11.98
N PHE A 316 4.89 14.98 11.54
CA PHE A 316 3.77 14.06 11.44
C PHE A 316 4.00 13.06 10.31
N ILE A 317 3.73 11.78 10.57
CA ILE A 317 3.80 10.70 9.57
C ILE A 317 2.51 10.67 8.76
N PHE A 318 1.38 10.69 9.44
CA PHE A 318 0.02 10.78 8.90
C PHE A 318 -0.80 11.82 9.68
N PRO A 319 -1.79 12.46 9.03
CA PRO A 319 -2.12 12.37 7.61
C PRO A 319 -1.01 12.98 6.77
N ARG A 320 -0.81 12.49 5.54
CA ARG A 320 0.16 13.07 4.61
C ARG A 320 -0.51 14.20 3.83
N PRO A 321 -0.07 15.46 3.95
CA PRO A 321 -0.59 16.55 3.15
C PRO A 321 -0.03 16.49 1.74
N VAL A 322 -0.90 16.64 0.74
CA VAL A 322 -0.57 16.65 -0.68
C VAL A 322 -1.13 17.92 -1.29
N ILE A 323 -0.26 18.79 -1.82
CA ILE A 323 -0.65 20.05 -2.45
C ILE A 323 -0.70 19.86 -3.96
N HIS A 324 -1.82 20.24 -4.55
CA HIS A 324 -2.00 20.24 -6.00
C HIS A 324 -1.50 21.57 -6.58
N ILE A 325 -0.58 21.46 -7.54
CA ILE A 325 -0.06 22.58 -8.33
C ILE A 325 -0.65 22.45 -9.73
N THR A 326 -1.49 23.40 -10.10
CA THR A 326 -2.23 23.46 -11.36
C THR A 326 -1.94 24.75 -12.11
N ASP A 327 -2.38 24.88 -13.35
CA ASP A 327 -2.34 26.18 -14.04
C ASP A 327 -3.16 27.25 -13.33
N ALA A 328 -4.29 26.86 -12.70
CA ALA A 328 -5.13 27.77 -11.91
C ALA A 328 -4.45 28.19 -10.60
N PHE A 329 -3.62 27.33 -10.01
CA PHE A 329 -2.79 27.67 -8.86
C PHE A 329 -1.99 28.94 -9.11
N PHE A 330 -1.26 29.01 -10.22
CA PHE A 330 -0.42 30.17 -10.59
C PHE A 330 -1.19 31.44 -10.91
N ARG A 331 -2.47 31.33 -11.22
CA ARG A 331 -3.36 32.48 -11.46
C ARG A 331 -4.06 32.97 -10.20
N THR A 332 -4.05 32.17 -9.13
CA THR A 332 -4.73 32.49 -7.88
C THR A 332 -3.86 33.40 -7.00
N PRO A 333 -4.39 34.55 -6.52
CA PRO A 333 -3.62 35.48 -5.70
C PRO A 333 -3.03 34.81 -4.45
N GLY A 334 -1.77 35.17 -4.11
CA GLY A 334 -1.07 34.68 -2.93
C GLY A 334 -0.42 33.29 -3.10
N HIS A 335 -0.44 32.71 -4.29
CA HIS A 335 0.17 31.41 -4.56
C HIS A 335 1.68 31.38 -4.31
N GLU A 336 2.42 32.46 -4.62
CA GLU A 336 3.87 32.53 -4.41
C GLU A 336 4.21 32.42 -2.92
N ALA A 337 3.54 33.21 -2.08
CA ALA A 337 3.75 33.18 -0.63
C ALA A 337 3.35 31.82 -0.04
N PHE A 338 2.25 31.24 -0.50
CA PHE A 338 1.80 29.93 -0.05
C PHE A 338 2.76 28.81 -0.48
N LEU A 339 3.26 28.84 -1.71
CA LEU A 339 4.22 27.84 -2.21
C LEU A 339 5.55 27.93 -1.45
N SER A 340 6.08 29.16 -1.24
CA SER A 340 7.29 29.37 -0.43
C SER A 340 7.07 28.85 0.99
N ASP A 341 5.92 29.14 1.61
CA ASP A 341 5.56 28.64 2.94
C ASP A 341 5.52 27.11 3.00
N ALA A 342 4.84 26.46 2.06
CA ALA A 342 4.76 25.00 1.96
C ALA A 342 6.11 24.34 1.71
N CYS A 343 6.95 24.94 0.86
CA CYS A 343 8.33 24.49 0.61
C CYS A 343 9.21 24.63 1.84
N GLY A 344 9.03 25.69 2.66
CA GLY A 344 9.69 25.82 3.95
C GLY A 344 9.33 24.71 4.92
N VAL A 345 8.05 24.29 4.96
CA VAL A 345 7.61 23.13 5.72
C VAL A 345 8.22 21.84 5.15
N ALA A 346 8.25 21.68 3.84
CA ALA A 346 8.85 20.52 3.19
C ALA A 346 10.35 20.40 3.48
N SER A 347 11.10 21.50 3.46
CA SER A 347 12.50 21.54 3.84
C SER A 347 12.70 21.11 5.30
N ALA A 348 11.93 21.68 6.23
CA ALA A 348 12.08 21.47 7.65
C ALA A 348 11.54 20.13 8.15
N LYS A 349 10.43 19.65 7.61
CA LYS A 349 9.65 18.49 8.11
C LYS A 349 9.41 17.38 7.10
N GLY A 350 9.73 17.60 5.79
CA GLY A 350 9.52 16.63 4.74
C GLY A 350 8.07 16.52 4.23
N ASN A 351 7.18 17.34 4.70
CA ASN A 351 5.79 17.50 4.25
C ASN A 351 5.58 18.97 3.85
N PRO A 352 4.71 19.26 2.88
CA PRO A 352 3.86 18.39 2.06
C PRO A 352 4.59 17.72 0.88
N CYS A 353 3.83 16.84 0.16
CA CYS A 353 4.17 16.41 -1.19
C CYS A 353 3.51 17.36 -2.22
N PHE A 354 4.12 17.51 -3.40
CA PHE A 354 3.61 18.38 -4.46
C PHE A 354 3.19 17.54 -5.67
N VAL A 355 1.90 17.53 -5.99
CA VAL A 355 1.36 16.91 -7.20
C VAL A 355 1.26 17.97 -8.29
N LEU A 356 1.77 17.66 -9.48
CA LEU A 356 1.86 18.56 -10.60
C LEU A 356 0.79 18.21 -11.63
N ASP A 357 -0.40 18.79 -11.44
CA ASP A 357 -1.58 18.55 -12.27
C ASP A 357 -1.57 19.47 -13.49
N ARG A 358 -1.37 18.89 -14.67
CA ARG A 358 -1.43 19.58 -15.95
C ARG A 358 -2.70 19.16 -16.68
N ASP A 359 -3.12 19.95 -17.64
CA ASP A 359 -4.23 19.63 -18.56
C ASP A 359 -5.59 19.39 -17.89
N GLY A 360 -5.82 20.02 -16.74
CA GLY A 360 -7.11 19.95 -16.03
C GLY A 360 -7.40 18.62 -15.36
N GLY A 361 -6.46 17.67 -15.36
CA GLY A 361 -6.56 16.41 -14.63
C GLY A 361 -6.25 16.60 -13.13
N SER A 362 -7.05 16.04 -12.25
CA SER A 362 -6.69 15.89 -10.84
C SER A 362 -6.03 14.54 -10.65
N ARG A 363 -4.71 14.51 -10.54
CA ARG A 363 -3.97 13.27 -10.31
C ARG A 363 -3.88 12.99 -8.83
N ILE A 364 -4.02 11.73 -8.48
CA ILE A 364 -3.92 11.29 -7.10
C ILE A 364 -2.56 10.68 -6.86
N SER A 365 -2.07 10.88 -5.63
CA SER A 365 -0.79 10.40 -5.19
C SER A 365 -0.64 8.88 -5.23
N PRO A 366 0.56 8.40 -5.54
CA PRO A 366 0.87 7.00 -5.77
C PRO A 366 1.08 6.18 -4.50
N CYS A 367 0.32 6.26 -3.46
CA CYS A 367 0.29 5.13 -2.53
C CYS A 367 -0.77 4.09 -2.96
N GLY A 368 -0.84 3.83 -4.29
CA GLY A 368 -1.75 2.83 -4.85
C GLY A 368 -3.15 3.37 -5.14
N GLY A 369 -3.27 4.66 -5.45
CA GLY A 369 -4.53 5.26 -5.82
C GLY A 369 -4.61 5.57 -7.32
N PRO A 370 -5.60 5.07 -8.06
CA PRO A 370 -5.88 5.55 -9.41
C PRO A 370 -6.33 7.00 -9.34
N GLY A 371 -5.72 7.86 -10.20
CA GLY A 371 -6.13 9.24 -10.32
C GLY A 371 -7.54 9.40 -10.89
N PHE A 372 -8.15 10.55 -10.64
CA PHE A 372 -9.25 11.05 -11.46
C PHE A 372 -8.64 11.72 -12.70
N ASP A 373 -8.15 10.93 -13.64
CA ASP A 373 -7.78 11.42 -14.97
C ASP A 373 -9.04 11.69 -15.80
N GLY A 374 -8.90 12.44 -16.90
CA GLY A 374 -10.02 12.82 -17.76
C GLY A 374 -10.87 11.66 -18.28
N ASP A 375 -10.33 10.45 -18.24
CA ASP A 375 -10.98 9.21 -18.68
C ASP A 375 -11.69 8.46 -17.54
N HIS A 376 -11.65 8.98 -16.29
CA HIS A 376 -12.30 8.29 -15.17
C HIS A 376 -13.81 8.56 -15.17
N PRO A 377 -14.66 7.51 -15.09
CA PRO A 377 -16.13 7.67 -15.10
C PRO A 377 -16.70 8.55 -13.99
N GLY A 378 -15.90 8.86 -12.98
CA GLY A 378 -16.27 9.73 -11.85
C GLY A 378 -16.14 11.24 -12.11
N ILE A 379 -15.54 11.67 -13.25
CA ILE A 379 -15.41 13.09 -13.60
C ILE A 379 -16.75 13.59 -14.17
N GLY A 380 -17.23 14.73 -13.67
CA GLY A 380 -18.51 15.30 -14.06
C GLY A 380 -19.75 14.80 -13.29
N ILE A 381 -19.55 13.85 -12.37
CA ILE A 381 -20.59 13.32 -11.48
C ILE A 381 -20.80 14.25 -10.27
N ASP A 382 -21.89 14.02 -9.54
CA ASP A 382 -22.17 14.64 -8.25
C ASP A 382 -20.96 14.55 -7.28
N PRO A 383 -20.56 15.62 -6.58
CA PRO A 383 -19.37 15.63 -5.72
C PRO A 383 -19.32 14.49 -4.70
N TRP A 384 -20.46 14.04 -4.18
CA TRP A 384 -20.57 12.94 -3.22
C TRP A 384 -20.34 11.55 -3.83
N LYS A 385 -20.36 11.43 -5.17
CA LYS A 385 -20.05 10.19 -5.90
C LYS A 385 -18.59 10.09 -6.29
N ARG A 386 -17.82 11.16 -6.07
CA ARG A 386 -16.40 11.22 -6.42
C ARG A 386 -15.59 10.34 -5.49
N ARG A 387 -15.32 9.15 -5.93
CA ARG A 387 -14.48 8.15 -5.27
C ARG A 387 -13.92 7.18 -6.29
N CYS A 388 -12.74 6.66 -6.01
CA CYS A 388 -12.10 5.61 -6.81
C CYS A 388 -11.42 4.60 -5.88
N ALA A 389 -11.12 3.44 -6.42
CA ALA A 389 -10.44 2.37 -5.69
C ALA A 389 -9.51 1.58 -6.62
N SER A 390 -8.59 0.84 -6.01
CA SER A 390 -7.86 -0.20 -6.70
C SER A 390 -8.13 -1.56 -6.06
N ILE A 391 -8.18 -2.61 -6.88
CA ILE A 391 -8.48 -3.97 -6.41
C ILE A 391 -7.25 -4.61 -5.81
N GLN A 392 -6.11 -4.51 -6.49
CA GLN A 392 -4.83 -5.08 -6.07
C GLN A 392 -3.67 -4.37 -6.77
N ASN A 393 -2.47 -4.55 -6.21
CA ASN A 393 -1.21 -4.25 -6.86
C ASN A 393 -0.45 -5.54 -7.14
N VAL A 394 0.04 -5.72 -8.37
CA VAL A 394 0.88 -6.84 -8.78
C VAL A 394 2.16 -6.27 -9.39
N THR A 395 3.31 -6.57 -8.81
CA THR A 395 4.60 -6.02 -9.23
C THR A 395 5.42 -7.04 -10.01
N ILE A 396 5.96 -6.62 -11.15
CA ILE A 396 6.81 -7.42 -12.05
C ILE A 396 8.29 -7.25 -11.66
N ASN A 397 9.02 -8.37 -11.66
CA ASN A 397 10.47 -8.42 -11.47
C ASN A 397 11.21 -8.25 -12.82
N LEU A 398 11.58 -7.03 -13.17
CA LEU A 398 12.22 -6.73 -14.46
C LEU A 398 13.64 -7.33 -14.60
N PRO A 399 14.55 -7.28 -13.59
CA PRO A 399 15.87 -7.88 -13.69
C PRO A 399 15.84 -9.36 -14.08
N ARG A 400 14.86 -10.11 -13.57
CA ARG A 400 14.70 -11.53 -13.89
C ARG A 400 14.43 -11.76 -15.37
N LEU A 401 13.69 -10.90 -16.03
CA LEU A 401 13.47 -10.99 -17.47
C LEU A 401 14.78 -10.80 -18.21
N GLY A 402 15.63 -9.87 -17.76
CA GLY A 402 16.97 -9.67 -18.27
C GLY A 402 17.87 -10.93 -18.14
N TYR A 403 17.80 -11.63 -17.01
CA TYR A 403 18.55 -12.90 -16.83
C TYR A 403 18.03 -14.02 -17.73
N ARG A 404 16.72 -14.06 -18.01
CA ARG A 404 16.07 -15.11 -18.81
C ARG A 404 16.20 -14.90 -20.33
N CYS A 405 16.24 -13.66 -20.78
CA CYS A 405 16.31 -13.37 -22.22
C CYS A 405 17.73 -13.47 -22.77
N ALA A 406 18.77 -13.57 -21.93
CA ALA A 406 20.16 -13.48 -22.32
C ALA A 406 20.43 -12.19 -23.14
N GLU A 407 20.85 -12.29 -24.40
CA GLU A 407 21.11 -11.14 -25.28
C GLU A 407 20.01 -10.91 -26.35
N ASP A 408 18.89 -11.61 -26.24
CA ASP A 408 17.79 -11.59 -27.21
C ASP A 408 16.71 -10.60 -26.78
N ASP A 409 16.57 -9.48 -27.51
CA ASP A 409 15.56 -8.44 -27.23
C ASP A 409 14.13 -8.88 -27.64
N ASP A 410 13.98 -9.71 -28.69
CA ASP A 410 12.66 -10.22 -29.08
C ASP A 410 12.12 -11.16 -28.01
N LYS A 411 12.99 -11.99 -27.44
CA LYS A 411 12.65 -12.82 -26.28
C LYS A 411 12.29 -11.99 -25.05
N LEU A 412 12.98 -10.87 -24.82
CA LEU A 412 12.62 -9.94 -23.72
C LEU A 412 11.21 -9.40 -23.92
N LEU A 413 10.87 -8.96 -25.14
CA LEU A 413 9.53 -8.44 -25.43
C LEU A 413 8.44 -9.51 -25.28
N SER A 414 8.71 -10.76 -25.67
CA SER A 414 7.81 -11.90 -25.42
C SER A 414 7.58 -12.11 -23.92
N LEU A 415 8.66 -12.17 -23.12
CA LEU A 415 8.58 -12.36 -21.68
C LEU A 415 7.85 -11.22 -20.98
N LEU A 416 7.99 -9.97 -21.44
CA LEU A 416 7.21 -8.83 -20.93
C LEU A 416 5.70 -9.03 -21.16
N GLY A 417 5.31 -9.49 -22.34
CA GLY A 417 3.91 -9.82 -22.66
C GLY A 417 3.36 -10.94 -21.77
N GLU A 418 4.13 -12.03 -21.62
CA GLU A 418 3.74 -13.19 -20.82
C GLU A 418 3.55 -12.84 -19.33
N VAL A 419 4.51 -12.12 -18.75
CA VAL A 419 4.43 -11.75 -17.32
C VAL A 419 3.34 -10.72 -17.05
N THR A 420 3.07 -9.81 -18.01
CA THR A 420 1.96 -8.85 -17.91
C THR A 420 0.61 -9.56 -18.00
N ALA A 421 0.47 -10.55 -18.87
CA ALA A 421 -0.74 -11.39 -18.93
C ALA A 421 -0.96 -12.18 -17.65
N LEU A 422 0.11 -12.69 -17.03
CA LEU A 422 0.03 -13.38 -15.75
C LEU A 422 -0.37 -12.44 -14.61
N ALA A 423 0.13 -11.20 -14.61
CA ALA A 423 -0.31 -10.16 -13.67
C ALA A 423 -1.80 -9.83 -13.86
N ALA A 424 -2.27 -9.71 -15.12
CA ALA A 424 -3.68 -9.51 -15.41
C ALA A 424 -4.55 -10.68 -14.91
N LYS A 425 -4.10 -11.92 -15.07
CA LYS A 425 -4.78 -13.11 -14.54
C LYS A 425 -4.93 -13.05 -13.03
N ALA A 426 -3.90 -12.64 -12.31
CA ALA A 426 -3.96 -12.45 -10.86
C ALA A 426 -5.02 -11.42 -10.45
N HIS A 427 -5.13 -10.32 -11.20
CA HIS A 427 -6.16 -9.31 -10.97
C HIS A 427 -7.58 -9.84 -11.20
N LEU A 428 -7.79 -10.63 -12.26
CA LEU A 428 -9.09 -11.25 -12.53
C LEU A 428 -9.54 -12.13 -11.37
N GLN A 429 -8.66 -13.00 -10.87
CA GLN A 429 -8.94 -13.91 -9.76
C GLN A 429 -9.23 -13.16 -8.46
N LYS A 430 -8.41 -12.15 -8.14
CA LYS A 430 -8.66 -11.31 -6.97
C LYS A 430 -9.97 -10.55 -7.07
N ARG A 431 -10.28 -10.01 -8.25
CA ARG A 431 -11.53 -9.29 -8.47
C ARG A 431 -12.74 -10.20 -8.28
N GLU A 432 -12.73 -11.39 -8.89
CA GLU A 432 -13.79 -12.38 -8.73
C GLU A 432 -14.01 -12.71 -7.24
N PHE A 433 -12.93 -12.93 -6.49
CA PHE A 433 -13.00 -13.17 -5.06
C PHE A 433 -13.64 -12.02 -4.29
N VAL A 434 -13.24 -10.78 -4.55
CA VAL A 434 -13.81 -9.56 -3.92
C VAL A 434 -15.30 -9.39 -4.31
N GLU A 435 -15.67 -9.63 -5.57
CA GLU A 435 -17.05 -9.54 -6.04
C GLU A 435 -17.94 -10.60 -5.37
N ASN A 436 -17.43 -11.81 -5.18
CA ASN A 436 -18.13 -12.85 -4.42
C ASN A 436 -18.39 -12.42 -2.96
N LEU A 437 -17.41 -11.76 -2.31
CA LEU A 437 -17.60 -11.21 -0.96
C LEU A 437 -18.60 -10.04 -0.94
N LEU A 438 -18.58 -9.15 -1.94
CA LEU A 438 -19.53 -8.05 -2.07
C LEU A 438 -20.96 -8.51 -2.33
N SER A 439 -21.13 -9.66 -3.03
CA SER A 439 -22.46 -10.24 -3.32
C SER A 439 -23.23 -10.63 -2.06
N LEU A 440 -22.53 -10.80 -0.93
CA LEU A 440 -23.14 -11.06 0.39
C LEU A 440 -23.84 -9.80 0.96
N GLY A 441 -23.66 -8.64 0.34
CA GLY A 441 -24.31 -7.38 0.71
C GLY A 441 -23.91 -6.86 2.09
N GLU A 442 -24.84 -6.18 2.76
CA GLU A 442 -24.59 -5.52 4.06
C GLU A 442 -24.45 -6.50 5.25
N VAL A 443 -24.65 -7.80 5.05
CA VAL A 443 -24.41 -8.84 6.06
C VAL A 443 -23.06 -9.55 5.86
N GLY A 444 -22.39 -9.27 4.75
CA GLY A 444 -21.11 -9.86 4.40
C GLY A 444 -19.90 -9.14 5.02
N PRO A 445 -18.70 -9.69 4.85
CA PRO A 445 -17.47 -9.14 5.41
C PRO A 445 -17.08 -7.79 4.79
N LEU A 446 -17.58 -7.46 3.59
CA LEU A 446 -17.39 -6.17 2.92
C LEU A 446 -18.64 -5.27 2.98
N ALA A 447 -19.44 -5.40 4.02
CA ALA A 447 -20.70 -4.68 4.21
C ALA A 447 -20.59 -3.17 3.97
N MET A 448 -19.50 -2.53 4.44
CA MET A 448 -19.27 -1.10 4.25
C MET A 448 -19.08 -0.72 2.78
N LEU A 449 -18.50 -1.60 1.99
CA LEU A 449 -18.26 -1.40 0.55
C LEU A 449 -19.50 -1.73 -0.29
N ALA A 450 -20.42 -2.52 0.28
CA ALA A 450 -21.70 -2.89 -0.33
C ALA A 450 -22.83 -1.87 -0.07
N MET A 451 -22.65 -0.88 0.84
CA MET A 451 -23.66 0.14 1.14
C MET A 451 -24.15 0.89 -0.09
N GLN A 452 -25.45 1.16 -0.18
CA GLN A 452 -26.12 1.76 -1.36
C GLN A 452 -26.77 3.12 -1.05
N ASN A 453 -26.06 4.06 -0.44
CA ASN A 453 -26.64 5.37 -0.06
C ASN A 453 -26.81 6.34 -1.24
N ASP A 454 -26.11 6.17 -2.34
CA ASP A 454 -26.08 7.08 -3.50
C ASP A 454 -26.54 6.42 -4.83
N GLY A 455 -27.31 5.35 -4.72
CA GLY A 455 -27.91 4.65 -5.87
C GLY A 455 -27.02 3.54 -6.47
N GLY A 456 -25.99 3.12 -5.75
CA GLY A 456 -25.13 1.99 -6.10
C GLY A 456 -24.22 1.60 -4.93
N PRO A 457 -23.46 0.50 -5.03
CA PRO A 457 -22.53 0.09 -3.98
C PRO A 457 -21.45 1.15 -3.77
N TYR A 458 -20.98 1.27 -2.52
CA TYR A 458 -19.91 2.21 -2.21
C TYR A 458 -18.64 1.91 -3.03
N LEU A 459 -18.23 0.63 -3.10
CA LEU A 459 -17.19 0.19 -4.02
C LEU A 459 -17.81 -0.23 -5.36
N ARG A 460 -17.41 0.45 -6.43
CA ARG A 460 -17.77 0.12 -7.80
C ARG A 460 -16.60 -0.63 -8.43
N THR A 461 -16.68 -1.94 -8.49
CA THR A 461 -15.60 -2.79 -9.02
C THR A 461 -15.34 -2.56 -10.51
N ALA A 462 -16.36 -2.16 -11.27
CA ALA A 462 -16.22 -1.81 -12.68
C ALA A 462 -15.30 -0.61 -12.93
N ASP A 463 -15.30 0.35 -11.99
CA ASP A 463 -14.49 1.58 -12.09
C ASP A 463 -13.13 1.43 -11.39
N ALA A 464 -12.91 0.34 -10.66
CA ALA A 464 -11.71 0.12 -9.87
C ALA A 464 -10.50 -0.24 -10.76
N ALA A 465 -9.34 0.29 -10.40
CA ALA A 465 -8.10 0.02 -11.13
C ALA A 465 -7.44 -1.29 -10.69
N CYS A 466 -6.80 -1.95 -11.65
CA CYS A 466 -5.90 -3.08 -11.48
C CYS A 466 -4.47 -2.56 -11.65
N LEU A 467 -3.70 -2.47 -10.56
CA LEU A 467 -2.39 -1.82 -10.56
C LEU A 467 -1.29 -2.82 -10.97
N ILE A 468 -0.53 -2.48 -12.01
CA ILE A 468 0.65 -3.23 -12.43
C ILE A 468 1.88 -2.41 -12.09
N GLY A 469 2.64 -2.88 -11.11
CA GLY A 469 3.89 -2.27 -10.67
C GLY A 469 5.11 -2.91 -11.33
N ILE A 470 6.26 -2.24 -11.21
CA ILE A 470 7.55 -2.76 -11.67
C ILE A 470 8.62 -2.50 -10.60
N VAL A 471 9.68 -3.32 -10.61
CA VAL A 471 10.89 -3.14 -9.80
C VAL A 471 12.11 -3.47 -10.65
N GLY A 472 13.18 -2.69 -10.50
CA GLY A 472 14.48 -3.00 -11.09
C GLY A 472 14.62 -2.64 -12.57
N LEU A 473 14.00 -1.52 -13.00
CA LEU A 473 14.17 -1.05 -14.37
C LEU A 473 15.62 -0.72 -14.68
N ASP A 474 16.33 -0.01 -13.78
CA ASP A 474 17.74 0.32 -13.96
C ASP A 474 18.60 -0.94 -14.07
N GLU A 475 18.35 -1.93 -13.23
CA GLU A 475 19.07 -3.21 -13.29
C GLU A 475 18.79 -3.95 -14.61
N LEU A 476 17.55 -3.97 -15.10
CA LEU A 476 17.28 -4.55 -16.42
C LEU A 476 18.06 -3.83 -17.53
N VAL A 477 18.08 -2.48 -17.50
CA VAL A 477 18.84 -1.68 -18.48
C VAL A 477 20.35 -1.98 -18.38
N ARG A 478 20.90 -2.05 -17.18
CA ARG A 478 22.31 -2.42 -16.95
C ARG A 478 22.64 -3.84 -17.42
N ILE A 479 21.74 -4.79 -17.21
CA ILE A 479 21.89 -6.18 -17.71
C ILE A 479 21.93 -6.18 -19.23
N ARG A 480 21.12 -5.38 -19.90
CA ARG A 480 20.95 -5.39 -21.35
C ARG A 480 21.86 -4.45 -22.13
N ARG A 481 22.23 -3.32 -21.54
CA ARG A 481 22.98 -2.23 -22.21
C ARG A 481 24.32 -1.93 -21.53
N GLY A 482 24.58 -2.50 -20.36
CA GLY A 482 25.81 -2.27 -19.61
C GLY A 482 25.90 -0.92 -18.91
N GLN A 483 24.87 -0.08 -18.98
CA GLN A 483 24.82 1.28 -18.45
C GLN A 483 23.54 1.51 -17.65
N SER A 484 23.60 2.40 -16.65
CA SER A 484 22.44 2.89 -15.90
C SER A 484 21.60 3.89 -16.73
N LEU A 485 20.35 4.07 -16.34
CA LEU A 485 19.40 4.99 -16.98
C LEU A 485 19.93 6.44 -17.14
N HIS A 486 20.78 6.90 -16.23
CA HIS A 486 21.32 8.29 -16.21
C HIS A 486 22.69 8.40 -16.91
N GLU A 487 23.29 7.32 -17.36
CA GLU A 487 24.64 7.34 -17.93
C GLU A 487 24.65 7.60 -19.44
N SER A 488 23.54 7.37 -20.14
CA SER A 488 23.42 7.72 -21.56
C SER A 488 21.96 7.81 -22.02
N GLU A 489 21.71 8.63 -23.07
CA GLU A 489 20.38 8.72 -23.71
C GLU A 489 19.94 7.36 -24.30
N GLN A 490 20.88 6.53 -24.79
CA GLN A 490 20.56 5.21 -25.32
C GLN A 490 20.02 4.25 -24.23
N ALA A 491 20.62 4.30 -23.03
CA ALA A 491 20.14 3.54 -21.87
C ALA A 491 18.77 4.02 -21.42
N LEU A 492 18.58 5.35 -21.38
CA LEU A 492 17.32 5.97 -21.01
C LEU A 492 16.21 5.64 -22.01
N ASP A 493 16.48 5.76 -23.31
CA ASP A 493 15.51 5.44 -24.38
C ASP A 493 15.12 3.97 -24.36
N PHE A 494 16.06 3.06 -24.09
CA PHE A 494 15.76 1.66 -23.89
C PHE A 494 14.84 1.43 -22.68
N GLY A 495 15.11 2.08 -21.55
CA GLY A 495 14.24 2.03 -20.38
C GLY A 495 12.82 2.55 -20.68
N LEU A 496 12.71 3.65 -21.42
CA LEU A 496 11.42 4.21 -21.84
C LEU A 496 10.66 3.25 -22.77
N ALA A 497 11.36 2.60 -23.70
CA ALA A 497 10.74 1.59 -24.60
C ALA A 497 10.18 0.39 -23.81
N ILE A 498 10.89 -0.08 -22.77
CA ILE A 498 10.42 -1.17 -21.89
C ILE A 498 9.13 -0.75 -21.17
N VAL A 499 9.10 0.43 -20.54
CA VAL A 499 7.91 0.92 -19.83
C VAL A 499 6.77 1.21 -20.80
N GLY A 500 7.07 1.75 -21.99
CA GLY A 500 6.10 1.95 -23.08
C GLY A 500 5.45 0.63 -23.48
N ARG A 501 6.25 -0.42 -23.68
CA ARG A 501 5.73 -1.76 -24.03
C ARG A 501 4.83 -2.35 -22.94
N LEU A 502 5.21 -2.22 -21.68
CA LEU A 502 4.36 -2.65 -20.56
C LEU A 502 3.01 -1.90 -20.55
N ARG A 503 3.04 -0.60 -20.87
CA ARG A 503 1.83 0.21 -20.96
C ARG A 503 0.92 -0.26 -22.10
N GLU A 504 1.47 -0.50 -23.27
CA GLU A 504 0.73 -1.03 -24.42
C GLU A 504 0.08 -2.38 -24.10
N GLU A 505 0.81 -3.28 -23.43
CA GLU A 505 0.27 -4.59 -23.02
C GLU A 505 -0.85 -4.44 -21.97
N ALA A 506 -0.68 -3.54 -21.00
CA ALA A 506 -1.72 -3.26 -20.00
C ALA A 506 -3.00 -2.71 -20.68
N ASP A 507 -2.86 -1.78 -21.61
CA ASP A 507 -3.99 -1.21 -22.37
C ASP A 507 -4.66 -2.27 -23.27
N ARG A 508 -3.89 -3.12 -23.94
CA ARG A 508 -4.38 -4.23 -24.76
C ARG A 508 -5.20 -5.23 -23.94
N LEU A 509 -4.68 -5.64 -22.78
CA LEU A 509 -5.37 -6.53 -21.86
C LEU A 509 -6.62 -5.87 -21.27
N GLY A 510 -6.55 -4.56 -21.02
CA GLY A 510 -7.70 -3.75 -20.60
C GLY A 510 -8.85 -3.83 -21.59
N GLY A 511 -8.54 -3.71 -22.88
CA GLY A 511 -9.52 -3.86 -23.98
C GLY A 511 -10.12 -5.27 -24.06
N ILE A 512 -9.31 -6.31 -23.82
CA ILE A 512 -9.77 -7.71 -23.86
C ILE A 512 -10.73 -8.03 -22.70
N TYR A 513 -10.38 -7.60 -21.49
CA TYR A 513 -11.13 -7.97 -20.27
C TYR A 513 -12.16 -6.92 -19.85
N GLY A 514 -12.24 -5.78 -20.51
CA GLY A 514 -13.09 -4.66 -20.08
C GLY A 514 -12.70 -4.11 -18.70
N LEU A 515 -11.41 -4.13 -18.36
CA LEU A 515 -10.88 -3.71 -17.07
C LEU A 515 -9.86 -2.60 -17.24
N ARG A 516 -9.68 -1.82 -16.17
CA ARG A 516 -8.72 -0.74 -16.12
C ARG A 516 -7.39 -1.22 -15.53
N PHE A 517 -6.49 -1.77 -16.37
CA PHE A 517 -5.10 -2.02 -15.97
C PHE A 517 -4.29 -0.74 -16.11
N VAL A 518 -3.59 -0.37 -15.05
CA VAL A 518 -2.78 0.85 -15.04
C VAL A 518 -1.41 0.59 -14.44
N LEU A 519 -0.39 1.17 -15.04
CA LEU A 519 0.95 1.11 -14.45
C LEU A 519 1.04 2.01 -13.24
N GLU A 520 1.71 1.52 -12.20
CA GLU A 520 2.03 2.21 -10.96
C GLU A 520 3.53 2.19 -10.70
N GLN A 521 4.07 3.30 -10.27
CA GLN A 521 5.41 3.32 -9.70
C GLN A 521 5.35 2.74 -8.28
N THR A 522 5.62 1.44 -8.18
CA THR A 522 5.43 0.67 -6.95
C THR A 522 6.25 1.21 -5.78
N PRO A 523 5.67 1.47 -4.61
CA PRO A 523 6.41 1.72 -3.38
C PRO A 523 7.01 0.38 -2.87
N ALA A 524 8.15 -0.02 -3.41
CA ALA A 524 8.72 -1.36 -3.26
C ALA A 524 9.49 -1.55 -1.95
N GLU A 525 8.87 -1.36 -0.79
CA GLU A 525 9.50 -1.42 0.53
C GLU A 525 10.13 -2.78 0.84
N THR A 526 9.39 -3.85 0.62
CA THR A 526 9.85 -5.24 0.84
C THR A 526 10.12 -5.97 -0.47
N THR A 527 9.45 -5.59 -1.54
CA THR A 527 9.46 -6.26 -2.83
C THR A 527 10.84 -6.21 -3.49
N ALA A 528 11.51 -5.07 -3.45
CA ALA A 528 12.85 -4.87 -4.01
C ALA A 528 13.90 -5.78 -3.33
N TYR A 529 13.85 -5.89 -2.00
CA TYR A 529 14.70 -6.80 -1.22
C TYR A 529 14.36 -8.27 -1.50
N ARG A 530 13.06 -8.60 -1.55
CA ARG A 530 12.59 -9.96 -1.82
C ARG A 530 13.03 -10.45 -3.19
N PHE A 531 12.85 -9.65 -4.23
CA PHE A 531 13.25 -10.02 -5.59
C PHE A 531 14.75 -10.21 -5.72
N ALA A 532 15.56 -9.28 -5.20
CA ALA A 532 17.01 -9.40 -5.23
C ALA A 532 17.48 -10.70 -4.55
N ARG A 533 16.90 -11.06 -3.39
CA ARG A 533 17.22 -12.32 -2.69
C ARG A 533 16.84 -13.57 -3.49
N LEU A 534 15.66 -13.57 -4.10
CA LEU A 534 15.21 -14.72 -4.90
C LEU A 534 16.07 -14.88 -6.16
N ASP A 535 16.42 -13.77 -6.81
CA ASP A 535 17.26 -13.81 -7.99
C ASP A 535 18.70 -14.23 -7.65
N LEU A 536 19.23 -13.80 -6.50
CA LEU A 536 20.52 -14.27 -6.02
C LEU A 536 20.52 -15.80 -5.81
N LYS A 537 19.40 -16.37 -5.37
CA LYS A 537 19.25 -17.82 -5.21
C LYS A 537 19.12 -18.56 -6.54
N HIS A 538 18.43 -17.99 -7.53
CA HIS A 538 18.04 -18.70 -8.75
C HIS A 538 18.92 -18.36 -9.98
N PHE A 539 19.58 -17.20 -9.99
CA PHE A 539 20.33 -16.66 -11.13
C PHE A 539 21.76 -16.22 -10.76
N SER A 540 22.34 -16.80 -9.68
CA SER A 540 23.75 -16.57 -9.35
C SER A 540 24.66 -17.27 -10.38
N PRO A 541 25.83 -16.70 -10.77
CA PRO A 541 26.41 -15.45 -10.26
C PRO A 541 25.93 -14.15 -10.92
N PRO A 542 25.24 -14.15 -12.09
CA PRO A 542 24.87 -12.88 -12.75
C PRO A 542 24.12 -11.91 -11.84
N SER A 543 23.13 -12.38 -11.06
CA SER A 543 22.33 -11.53 -10.17
C SER A 543 23.16 -10.84 -9.07
N GLY A 544 24.22 -11.49 -8.58
CA GLY A 544 25.15 -10.89 -7.61
C GLY A 544 25.94 -9.70 -8.17
N ARG A 545 26.07 -9.61 -9.51
CA ARG A 545 26.76 -8.50 -10.18
C ARG A 545 25.88 -7.25 -10.31
N TYR A 546 24.57 -7.44 -10.44
CA TYR A 546 23.64 -6.34 -10.74
C TYR A 546 22.81 -5.89 -9.54
N ALA A 547 22.60 -6.75 -8.53
CA ALA A 547 21.95 -6.35 -7.29
C ALA A 547 22.77 -5.26 -6.58
N LEU A 548 22.08 -4.28 -6.01
CA LEU A 548 22.67 -3.20 -5.24
C LEU A 548 22.86 -3.60 -3.77
N GLY A 549 23.68 -2.86 -3.02
CA GLY A 549 23.99 -3.12 -1.62
C GLY A 549 25.14 -4.10 -1.42
N ASP A 550 25.17 -4.83 -0.29
CA ASP A 550 26.25 -5.76 0.11
C ASP A 550 25.79 -7.23 -0.03
N VAL A 551 26.25 -7.88 -1.10
CA VAL A 551 25.92 -9.28 -1.39
C VAL A 551 26.47 -10.23 -0.30
N ALA A 552 27.66 -9.96 0.23
CA ALA A 552 28.30 -10.83 1.23
C ALA A 552 27.52 -10.85 2.55
N ARG A 553 26.89 -9.74 2.90
CA ARG A 553 26.06 -9.60 4.10
C ARG A 553 24.59 -9.94 3.86
N GLY A 554 24.18 -10.17 2.61
CA GLY A 554 22.78 -10.35 2.23
C GLY A 554 21.92 -9.08 2.40
N GLU A 555 22.57 -7.92 2.41
CA GLU A 555 21.93 -6.59 2.50
C GLU A 555 21.76 -6.01 1.10
N ILE A 556 20.97 -6.68 0.27
CA ILE A 556 20.81 -6.41 -1.16
C ILE A 556 19.41 -5.91 -1.50
N TYR A 557 19.31 -5.19 -2.60
CA TYR A 557 18.04 -4.70 -3.12
C TYR A 557 18.12 -4.42 -4.62
N TYR A 558 16.97 -4.26 -5.27
CA TYR A 558 16.82 -3.67 -6.59
C TYR A 558 16.29 -2.26 -6.49
N THR A 559 16.57 -1.44 -7.48
CA THR A 559 16.03 -0.07 -7.56
C THR A 559 14.49 -0.10 -7.61
N ASN A 560 13.86 0.79 -6.86
CA ASN A 560 12.40 0.89 -6.87
C ASN A 560 11.93 1.35 -8.25
N SER A 561 11.00 0.60 -8.84
CA SER A 561 10.28 0.97 -10.05
C SER A 561 11.18 1.54 -11.16
N SER A 562 10.88 2.76 -11.62
CA SER A 562 11.63 3.51 -12.65
C SER A 562 12.53 4.60 -12.08
N HIS A 563 12.81 4.58 -10.78
CA HIS A 563 13.76 5.51 -10.17
C HIS A 563 15.18 5.27 -10.65
N LEU A 564 15.97 6.32 -10.59
CA LEU A 564 17.43 6.18 -10.70
C LEU A 564 18.00 5.48 -9.46
N PRO A 565 19.14 4.79 -9.58
CA PRO A 565 19.80 4.18 -8.43
C PRO A 565 19.96 5.20 -7.29
N PRO A 566 19.77 4.78 -6.02
CA PRO A 566 19.93 5.69 -4.89
C PRO A 566 21.29 6.36 -4.83
N ALA A 567 22.35 5.68 -5.23
CA ALA A 567 23.73 6.19 -5.26
C ALA A 567 24.05 7.08 -6.47
N ALA A 568 23.15 7.24 -7.43
CA ALA A 568 23.39 8.04 -8.64
C ALA A 568 23.70 9.51 -8.26
N LYS A 569 24.88 9.95 -8.68
CA LYS A 569 25.38 11.32 -8.43
C LYS A 569 24.87 12.28 -9.50
N VAL A 570 23.57 12.52 -9.47
CA VAL A 570 22.90 13.51 -10.33
C VAL A 570 22.33 14.62 -9.45
N ASP A 571 22.32 15.84 -9.95
CA ASP A 571 21.71 16.94 -9.21
C ASP A 571 20.19 16.82 -9.17
N PRO A 572 19.48 17.53 -8.27
CA PRO A 572 18.04 17.44 -8.10
C PRO A 572 17.24 17.73 -9.37
N ALA A 573 17.63 18.73 -10.17
CA ALA A 573 16.93 19.08 -11.40
C ALA A 573 17.11 18.01 -12.47
N GLU A 574 18.32 17.47 -12.61
CA GLU A 574 18.60 16.40 -13.55
C GLU A 574 17.86 15.11 -13.16
N ARG A 575 17.77 14.77 -11.87
CA ARG A 575 16.95 13.64 -11.40
C ARG A 575 15.48 13.83 -11.77
N ILE A 576 14.92 15.03 -11.52
CA ILE A 576 13.53 15.35 -11.88
C ILE A 576 13.34 15.26 -13.40
N ARG A 577 14.31 15.72 -14.19
CA ARG A 577 14.23 15.67 -15.66
C ARG A 577 14.23 14.24 -16.18
N ILE A 578 15.12 13.39 -15.71
CA ILE A 578 15.25 11.99 -16.18
C ILE A 578 14.03 11.16 -15.71
N GLU A 579 13.75 11.16 -14.41
CA GLU A 579 12.64 10.36 -13.85
C GLU A 579 11.30 10.85 -14.41
N GLY A 580 11.14 12.16 -14.62
CA GLY A 580 9.93 12.75 -15.20
C GLY A 580 9.56 12.22 -16.58
N ARG A 581 10.53 11.75 -17.38
CA ARG A 581 10.25 11.12 -18.70
C ARG A 581 9.44 9.81 -18.58
N PHE A 582 9.51 9.12 -17.46
CA PHE A 582 8.75 7.90 -17.19
C PHE A 582 7.34 8.17 -16.66
N HIS A 583 7.11 9.31 -16.00
CA HIS A 583 5.87 9.58 -15.27
C HIS A 583 4.60 9.53 -16.14
N PRO A 584 4.59 9.93 -17.43
CA PRO A 584 3.39 9.83 -18.28
C PRO A 584 2.89 8.40 -18.49
N PHE A 585 3.76 7.39 -18.33
CA PHE A 585 3.37 5.98 -18.45
C PHE A 585 2.64 5.47 -17.22
N PHE A 586 2.88 6.07 -16.04
CA PHE A 586 2.32 5.63 -14.77
C PHE A 586 1.03 6.40 -14.43
N LYS A 587 -0.09 5.97 -14.98
CA LYS A 587 -1.40 6.63 -14.75
C LYS A 587 -1.90 6.47 -13.30
N ALA A 588 -1.43 5.46 -12.56
CA ALA A 588 -1.72 5.32 -11.14
C ALA A 588 -0.83 6.19 -10.23
N GLY A 589 0.05 6.99 -10.84
CA GLY A 589 0.92 7.94 -10.15
C GLY A 589 2.39 7.52 -10.13
N ALA A 590 3.24 8.54 -10.16
CA ALA A 590 4.69 8.44 -10.04
C ALA A 590 5.23 9.62 -9.26
N VAL A 591 6.34 9.45 -8.55
CA VAL A 591 6.97 10.47 -7.70
C VAL A 591 8.46 10.48 -7.88
N THR A 592 9.06 11.66 -7.94
CA THR A 592 10.50 11.84 -7.82
C THR A 592 10.87 12.26 -6.40
N HIS A 593 11.77 11.50 -5.78
CA HIS A 593 12.30 11.78 -4.45
C HIS A 593 13.57 12.60 -4.54
N ILE A 594 13.60 13.74 -3.85
CA ILE A 594 14.78 14.57 -3.66
C ILE A 594 15.26 14.39 -2.23
N GLU A 595 16.31 13.59 -2.07
CA GLU A 595 16.88 13.28 -0.77
C GLU A 595 17.68 14.49 -0.26
N LEU A 596 17.26 15.05 0.87
CA LEU A 596 17.88 16.23 1.49
C LEU A 596 18.94 15.86 2.55
N GLY A 597 18.83 14.68 3.16
CA GLY A 597 19.69 14.29 4.28
C GLY A 597 19.70 15.36 5.39
N ASN A 598 20.87 15.95 5.62
CA ASN A 598 21.08 17.03 6.59
C ASN A 598 20.80 18.44 6.04
N ALA A 599 20.71 18.60 4.71
CA ALA A 599 20.52 19.90 4.11
C ALA A 599 19.16 20.51 4.45
N GLU A 600 19.15 21.83 4.66
CA GLU A 600 17.95 22.64 4.85
C GLU A 600 17.91 23.75 3.78
N PRO A 601 17.54 23.40 2.53
CA PRO A 601 17.42 24.38 1.46
C PRO A 601 16.43 25.47 1.81
N SER A 602 16.66 26.70 1.28
CA SER A 602 15.69 27.78 1.45
C SER A 602 14.34 27.43 0.81
N ALA A 603 13.28 27.98 1.37
CA ALA A 603 11.91 27.79 0.87
C ALA A 603 11.79 28.21 -0.61
N ASP A 604 12.40 29.36 -0.97
CA ASP A 604 12.32 29.89 -2.33
C ASP A 604 13.06 29.02 -3.35
N ARG A 605 14.17 28.40 -2.94
CA ARG A 605 14.90 27.45 -3.81
C ARG A 605 14.06 26.22 -4.12
N LEU A 606 13.41 25.63 -3.11
CA LEU A 606 12.52 24.50 -3.33
C LEU A 606 11.27 24.92 -4.13
N ALA A 607 10.72 26.10 -3.88
CA ALA A 607 9.60 26.64 -4.65
C ALA A 607 9.99 26.84 -6.13
N GLY A 608 11.17 27.39 -6.39
CA GLY A 608 11.72 27.50 -7.75
C GLY A 608 11.82 26.13 -8.45
N LEU A 609 12.29 25.10 -7.73
CA LEU A 609 12.40 23.74 -8.27
C LEU A 609 11.03 23.12 -8.57
N VAL A 610 10.01 23.34 -7.71
CA VAL A 610 8.63 22.89 -7.95
C VAL A 610 8.02 23.57 -9.17
N VAL A 611 8.18 24.90 -9.29
CA VAL A 611 7.69 25.68 -10.44
C VAL A 611 8.35 25.22 -11.73
N TRP A 612 9.68 25.04 -11.70
CA TRP A 612 10.44 24.54 -12.84
C TRP A 612 9.99 23.11 -13.24
N ALA A 613 9.86 22.22 -12.25
CA ALA A 613 9.38 20.85 -12.50
C ALA A 613 7.98 20.82 -13.13
N PHE A 614 7.09 21.74 -12.71
CA PHE A 614 5.78 21.89 -13.32
C PHE A 614 5.85 22.37 -14.76
N ARG A 615 6.68 23.37 -15.05
CA ARG A 615 6.71 24.03 -16.37
C ARG A 615 7.54 23.28 -17.41
N GLU A 616 8.67 22.70 -17.00
CA GLU A 616 9.71 22.22 -17.92
C GLU A 616 9.82 20.70 -17.96
N THR A 617 9.08 19.98 -17.13
CA THR A 617 9.16 18.52 -17.07
C THR A 617 7.78 17.85 -17.11
N GLN A 618 7.77 16.51 -17.23
CA GLN A 618 6.55 15.72 -17.17
C GLN A 618 6.36 15.03 -15.81
N ASN A 619 7.06 15.47 -14.78
CA ASN A 619 6.88 14.94 -13.45
C ASN A 619 5.42 15.02 -13.00
N ASN A 620 4.93 13.95 -12.36
CA ASN A 620 3.61 13.92 -11.76
C ASN A 620 3.64 14.40 -10.31
N GLN A 621 4.72 14.08 -9.59
CA GLN A 621 4.87 14.46 -8.19
C GLN A 621 6.33 14.60 -7.83
N VAL A 622 6.62 15.58 -6.97
CA VAL A 622 7.94 15.81 -6.36
C VAL A 622 7.78 15.79 -4.84
N VAL A 623 8.72 15.16 -4.16
CA VAL A 623 8.78 15.12 -2.70
C VAL A 623 10.20 15.35 -2.20
N PHE A 624 10.32 16.19 -1.17
CA PHE A 624 11.58 16.46 -0.50
C PHE A 624 11.69 15.60 0.75
N SER A 625 12.82 14.89 0.88
CA SER A 625 13.01 13.82 1.88
C SER A 625 14.18 14.15 2.81
N PRO A 626 13.94 14.94 3.89
CA PRO A 626 14.89 15.08 4.97
C PRO A 626 14.99 13.80 5.79
N GLU A 627 16.10 13.65 6.52
CA GLU A 627 16.31 12.57 7.48
C GLU A 627 16.35 13.13 8.89
N PHE A 628 15.92 12.34 9.87
CA PHE A 628 15.89 12.73 11.28
C PHE A 628 16.41 11.63 12.19
N THR A 629 16.91 12.01 13.34
CA THR A 629 17.22 11.12 14.45
C THR A 629 16.36 11.45 15.66
N LEU A 630 15.72 10.45 16.20
CA LEU A 630 14.89 10.52 17.42
C LEU A 630 15.69 9.96 18.60
N CYS A 631 15.83 10.72 19.67
CA CYS A 631 16.50 10.27 20.90
C CYS A 631 15.51 9.62 21.86
N GLY A 632 15.73 8.35 22.23
CA GLY A 632 14.95 7.65 23.26
C GLY A 632 15.19 8.18 24.67
N GLY A 633 16.39 8.77 24.94
CA GLY A 633 16.75 9.25 26.28
C GLY A 633 16.17 10.62 26.63
N CYS A 634 16.17 11.59 25.70
CA CYS A 634 15.71 12.96 26.00
C CYS A 634 14.57 13.47 25.12
N GLY A 635 14.02 12.62 24.24
CA GLY A 635 12.90 12.97 23.34
C GLY A 635 13.27 13.92 22.17
N SER A 636 14.50 14.46 22.11
CA SER A 636 14.86 15.44 21.09
C SER A 636 14.90 14.85 19.68
N VAL A 637 14.54 15.69 18.70
CA VAL A 637 14.62 15.40 17.26
C VAL A 637 15.82 16.19 16.70
N MET A 638 16.63 15.50 15.90
CA MET A 638 17.80 16.09 15.25
C MET A 638 17.76 15.81 13.77
N ARG A 639 18.33 16.70 12.98
CA ARG A 639 18.47 16.53 11.54
C ARG A 639 19.53 15.48 11.22
N GLY A 640 19.27 14.65 10.20
CA GLY A 640 20.15 13.57 9.74
C GLY A 640 20.08 12.29 10.56
N ILE A 641 20.76 11.26 10.09
CA ILE A 641 20.90 9.97 10.77
C ILE A 641 22.20 9.99 11.57
N LEU A 642 22.06 10.01 12.90
CA LEU A 642 23.15 10.12 13.87
C LEU A 642 23.25 8.84 14.73
N GLU A 643 24.46 8.47 15.10
CA GLU A 643 24.72 7.33 15.99
C GLU A 643 24.54 7.68 17.47
N ARG A 644 24.57 8.96 17.81
CA ARG A 644 24.39 9.49 19.17
C ARG A 644 23.58 10.77 19.16
N CYS A 645 22.86 10.98 20.24
CA CYS A 645 22.13 12.23 20.45
C CYS A 645 23.10 13.41 20.64
N GLY A 646 23.02 14.43 19.78
CA GLY A 646 23.81 15.63 19.90
C GLY A 646 23.48 16.50 21.12
N ARG A 647 22.30 16.28 21.76
CA ARG A 647 21.86 17.05 22.93
C ARG A 647 22.26 16.41 24.26
N CYS A 648 22.06 15.09 24.42
CA CYS A 648 22.31 14.41 25.71
C CYS A 648 23.40 13.33 25.61
N GLY A 649 24.02 13.09 24.46
CA GLY A 649 25.08 12.09 24.25
C GLY A 649 24.61 10.63 24.23
N SER A 650 23.32 10.35 24.46
CA SER A 650 22.78 8.99 24.48
C SER A 650 23.00 8.28 23.13
N GLY A 651 23.37 7.00 23.20
CA GLY A 651 23.38 6.11 22.04
C GLY A 651 22.03 5.46 21.76
N GLU A 652 21.01 5.72 22.57
CA GLU A 652 19.65 5.24 22.37
C GLU A 652 18.94 6.16 21.36
N VAL A 653 19.26 5.99 20.10
CA VAL A 653 18.73 6.78 18.99
C VAL A 653 18.12 5.89 17.92
N ASP A 654 17.10 6.39 17.22
CA ASP A 654 16.49 5.74 16.07
C ASP A 654 16.35 6.72 14.92
N GLY A 655 16.67 6.27 13.71
CA GLY A 655 16.46 7.05 12.51
C GLY A 655 14.97 7.16 12.15
N LEU A 656 14.57 8.31 11.62
CA LEU A 656 13.28 8.53 10.98
C LEU A 656 13.52 9.05 9.58
N ALA A 657 13.20 8.25 8.57
CA ALA A 657 13.40 8.58 7.17
C ALA A 657 12.22 8.12 6.31
N ARG A 658 12.11 8.66 5.11
CA ARG A 658 11.06 8.26 4.18
C ARG A 658 11.39 6.89 3.59
N ILE A 659 10.54 5.89 3.89
CA ILE A 659 10.77 4.50 3.41
C ILE A 659 10.40 4.35 1.94
N SER A 660 9.30 4.95 1.54
CA SER A 660 8.84 5.13 0.17
C SER A 660 8.21 6.51 0.07
N GLN A 661 6.94 6.64 0.36
CA GLN A 661 6.25 7.93 0.31
C GLN A 661 5.91 8.51 1.69
N TYR A 662 6.12 7.76 2.76
CA TYR A 662 5.86 8.19 4.13
C TYR A 662 7.08 7.91 5.03
N PHE A 663 7.15 8.62 6.14
CA PHE A 663 8.20 8.44 7.13
C PHE A 663 7.95 7.20 7.98
N SER A 664 9.01 6.47 8.27
CA SER A 664 8.97 5.42 9.29
C SER A 664 10.31 5.26 10.00
N ARG A 665 10.30 4.63 11.17
CA ARG A 665 11.50 4.38 11.95
C ARG A 665 12.40 3.36 11.25
N VAL A 666 13.67 3.71 11.09
CA VAL A 666 14.68 2.90 10.39
C VAL A 666 14.93 1.56 11.10
N SER A 667 14.77 1.50 12.42
CA SER A 667 14.88 0.25 13.20
C SER A 667 13.90 -0.83 12.75
N GLY A 668 12.74 -0.45 12.19
CA GLY A 668 11.74 -1.35 11.63
C GLY A 668 11.98 -1.81 10.19
N TRP A 669 13.02 -1.30 9.52
CA TRP A 669 13.25 -1.60 8.10
C TRP A 669 13.95 -2.95 7.90
N ASN A 670 13.65 -3.62 6.79
CA ASN A 670 14.38 -4.80 6.36
C ASN A 670 15.84 -4.47 5.98
N ARG A 671 16.68 -5.50 5.82
CA ARG A 671 18.11 -5.32 5.54
C ARG A 671 18.40 -4.60 4.22
N GLY A 672 17.65 -4.94 3.18
CA GLY A 672 17.79 -4.31 1.86
C GLY A 672 17.42 -2.83 1.89
N LYS A 673 16.32 -2.46 2.58
CA LYS A 673 15.91 -1.07 2.68
C LYS A 673 16.87 -0.21 3.53
N ARG A 674 17.50 -0.80 4.54
CA ARG A 674 18.59 -0.14 5.28
C ARG A 674 19.86 0.04 4.42
N ALA A 675 20.17 -0.94 3.54
CA ALA A 675 21.26 -0.78 2.59
C ALA A 675 20.96 0.36 1.60
N GLU A 676 19.76 0.41 1.04
CA GLU A 676 19.33 1.51 0.18
C GLU A 676 19.48 2.88 0.86
N LEU A 677 19.09 3.01 2.14
CA LEU A 677 19.24 4.25 2.88
C LEU A 677 20.71 4.70 3.00
N ARG A 678 21.64 3.74 3.20
CA ARG A 678 23.09 4.04 3.23
C ARG A 678 23.60 4.54 1.88
N ASP A 679 23.07 3.94 0.80
CA ASP A 679 23.51 4.23 -0.57
C ASP A 679 22.92 5.54 -1.13
N ARG A 680 21.92 6.16 -0.48
CA ARG A 680 21.26 7.38 -0.96
C ARG A 680 22.25 8.55 -1.15
N ASN A 681 22.23 9.12 -2.34
CA ASN A 681 22.85 10.41 -2.59
C ASN A 681 21.95 11.52 -2.02
N ARG A 682 22.42 12.19 -0.97
CA ARG A 682 21.63 13.17 -0.20
C ARG A 682 21.64 14.58 -0.76
N ASN A 683 22.28 14.81 -1.88
CA ASN A 683 22.34 16.13 -2.55
C ASN A 683 22.78 17.30 -1.65
N GLU A 684 23.47 17.02 -0.53
CA GLU A 684 23.86 18.07 0.44
C GLU A 684 24.71 19.15 -0.19
N ASP A 685 25.66 18.78 -1.06
CA ASP A 685 26.54 19.73 -1.74
C ASP A 685 25.79 20.60 -2.77
N ALA A 686 24.79 20.00 -3.45
CA ALA A 686 23.94 20.73 -4.38
C ALA A 686 23.16 21.84 -3.68
N PHE A 687 22.77 21.65 -2.42
CA PHE A 687 22.00 22.61 -1.64
C PHE A 687 22.82 23.53 -0.77
N ARG A 688 24.16 23.31 -0.62
CA ARG A 688 25.07 24.21 0.12
C ARG A 688 25.54 25.39 -0.72
N ASN A 689 25.65 25.22 -2.03
CA ASN A 689 26.11 26.29 -2.92
C ASN A 689 24.92 27.10 -3.43
N ASP A 690 24.89 28.42 -3.15
CA ASP A 690 23.80 29.31 -3.57
C ASP A 690 23.75 29.61 -5.09
N SER A 691 24.50 28.88 -5.91
CA SER A 691 24.60 29.04 -7.35
C SER A 691 23.82 27.98 -8.11
N LEU A 692 22.51 28.19 -8.24
CA LEU A 692 21.67 27.61 -9.32
C LEU A 692 20.64 28.66 -9.72
#